data_812fa6f53fd0a2713cc56a780a11feff
#
_entry.id   812fa6f53fd0a2713cc56a780a11feff
#
_cell.length_a   1.000
_cell.length_b   1.000
_cell.length_c   1.000
_cell.angle_alpha   90.00
_cell.angle_beta   90.00
_cell.angle_gamma   90.00
#
_symmetry.space_group_name_H-M   'P 1'
#
loop_
_entity.id
_entity.type
_entity.pdbx_description
1 polymer ?
#
loop_
_entity_poly.entity_id
_entity_poly.type
_entity_poly.pdbx_seq_one_letter_code
_entity_poly.pdbx_strand_id
1 'polypeptide(L)'
;MKKLLTTLLLVLPLLTWANDGSLLWLQPNVRGHNKCIVNTNGDDSPTLKIARQELETFLPGATIQLICDKKLPADDGYQIEAGPKRVGCLVRYNAVITAGTHLGLLYGAYDLIRRNLTGRGTLSASEHPAFAYRLLNHWDNLDGSVERGYAGKSIWKWEDINNGIICPALRERLIVYARANASIGINGTVLNNVNASPNILTTAYLNKVKAIADLLRPYGLRVYLSVNFASPMALGATKTADPLKKDVRRWWKKKAKEIYTLIPDFGGFLVKANSEGQPGPGDYHRTHVQGANMLADALSPYNGLVIWRSFVYGANHKDEDRVKQAVSEFAKFDGKFRKNVILQSKNGPLDFQPREPYAPIFDHMKHTPQMAEFQITQEYTGQSRHLVYLATMWKEFFTFVQPSQLKGIAGVANTGDDANWCGHPFSQANWYAFGRLAWNPSLSAEDIANEWLRQTFHADTAFEHTACQIMMDSRETCVNYMMPLGLHHIFKFDHHFGPEPDGFKAEYPIEWCPVYYHRADSNGIGFDRTVATGSGATAQYRQPYASMYDNINSCPEEYLLWFHHVAWNYRMKSGRTLWQELCYKYHKGVTAVDNYQALWRSDKVKGRIDDELWQHTDSLLTLQCQDARQWESTCLTYFQKFASQPILSFDTPTINTSAPQ
;
A
#
# COMPACT_ATOMS: atom_id res chain seq x y z
N MET A 1 65.56 -38.77 3.05
CA MET A 1 64.55 -38.00 2.24
C MET A 1 63.22 -37.97 2.97
N LYS A 2 62.97 -36.89 3.73
CA LYS A 2 61.71 -36.65 4.46
C LYS A 2 60.77 -35.91 3.53
N LYS A 3 59.60 -36.52 3.22
CA LYS A 3 58.51 -35.86 2.50
C LYS A 3 57.75 -34.94 3.46
N LEU A 4 57.82 -33.61 3.23
CA LEU A 4 56.98 -32.62 3.85
C LEU A 4 55.61 -32.68 3.18
N LEU A 5 54.58 -33.03 3.94
CA LEU A 5 53.17 -32.93 3.52
C LEU A 5 52.68 -31.55 3.92
N THR A 6 52.57 -30.65 2.94
CA THR A 6 51.99 -29.32 3.15
C THR A 6 50.46 -29.44 3.04
N THR A 7 49.78 -29.38 4.19
CA THR A 7 48.31 -29.31 4.24
C THR A 7 47.89 -27.91 3.87
N LEU A 8 47.34 -27.75 2.67
CA LEU A 8 46.69 -26.52 2.20
C LEU A 8 45.31 -26.40 2.87
N LEU A 9 45.21 -25.57 3.93
CA LEU A 9 43.91 -25.17 4.47
C LEU A 9 43.26 -24.25 3.43
N LEU A 10 42.28 -24.79 2.70
CA LEU A 10 41.30 -23.99 1.95
C LEU A 10 40.42 -23.24 2.96
N VAL A 11 40.78 -21.99 3.22
CA VAL A 11 39.84 -21.01 3.83
C VAL A 11 38.81 -20.69 2.75
N LEU A 12 37.71 -21.38 2.77
CA LEU A 12 36.52 -20.93 2.06
C LEU A 12 36.10 -19.59 2.68
N PRO A 13 36.06 -18.49 1.94
CA PRO A 13 35.47 -17.29 2.44
C PRO A 13 34.00 -17.61 2.77
N LEU A 14 33.61 -17.39 4.02
CA LEU A 14 32.22 -17.25 4.39
C LEU A 14 31.69 -16.06 3.60
N LEU A 15 31.12 -16.30 2.44
CA LEU A 15 30.30 -15.35 1.72
C LEU A 15 29.11 -15.04 2.64
N THR A 16 29.26 -14.06 3.50
CA THR A 16 28.10 -13.34 4.03
C THR A 16 27.48 -12.68 2.82
N TRP A 17 26.37 -13.18 2.38
CA TRP A 17 25.58 -12.53 1.35
C TRP A 17 25.18 -11.18 1.92
N ALA A 18 25.67 -10.10 1.33
CA ALA A 18 25.23 -8.76 1.66
C ALA A 18 23.70 -8.71 1.49
N ASN A 19 23.00 -8.13 2.46
CA ASN A 19 21.54 -7.97 2.37
C ASN A 19 21.24 -6.77 1.47
N ASP A 20 21.15 -7.00 0.15
CA ASP A 20 20.79 -5.99 -0.84
C ASP A 20 19.28 -5.69 -0.89
N GLY A 21 18.48 -6.31 -0.02
CA GLY A 21 17.02 -6.19 0.03
C GLY A 21 16.28 -7.01 -1.02
N SER A 22 16.97 -7.75 -1.91
CA SER A 22 16.34 -8.50 -3.01
C SER A 22 15.43 -9.64 -2.54
N LEU A 23 15.70 -10.23 -1.39
CA LEU A 23 14.86 -11.26 -0.77
C LEU A 23 13.76 -10.70 0.13
N LEU A 24 13.66 -9.38 0.27
CA LEU A 24 12.68 -8.72 1.13
C LEU A 24 12.81 -9.19 2.60
N TRP A 25 11.71 -9.48 3.27
CA TRP A 25 11.64 -10.09 4.61
C TRP A 25 11.72 -11.62 4.61
N LEU A 26 12.01 -12.23 3.45
CA LEU A 26 12.12 -13.69 3.28
C LEU A 26 13.57 -14.16 3.45
N GLN A 27 14.27 -13.62 4.45
CA GLN A 27 15.67 -13.92 4.77
C GLN A 27 15.74 -15.13 5.72
N PRO A 28 16.30 -16.27 5.30
CA PRO A 28 16.47 -17.40 6.21
C PRO A 28 17.60 -17.12 7.19
N ASN A 29 17.30 -17.02 8.46
CA ASN A 29 18.32 -16.95 9.53
C ASN A 29 18.64 -18.38 10.04
N VAL A 30 19.25 -19.21 9.18
CA VAL A 30 19.39 -20.62 9.49
C VAL A 30 20.81 -20.96 9.91
N ARG A 31 21.02 -21.20 11.20
CA ARG A 31 22.25 -21.74 11.79
C ARG A 31 22.07 -23.22 12.19
N GLY A 32 21.47 -24.06 11.34
CA GLY A 32 21.21 -25.46 11.70
C GLY A 32 21.41 -26.42 10.54
N HIS A 33 22.08 -27.56 10.79
CA HIS A 33 22.27 -28.63 9.81
C HIS A 33 21.18 -29.71 9.89
N ASN A 34 20.23 -29.62 10.82
CA ASN A 34 19.20 -30.61 11.00
C ASN A 34 18.10 -30.44 9.95
N LYS A 35 17.75 -31.53 9.28
CA LYS A 35 16.68 -31.54 8.28
C LYS A 35 15.31 -31.34 8.93
N CYS A 36 14.51 -30.40 8.38
CA CYS A 36 13.08 -30.32 8.70
C CYS A 36 12.34 -31.50 8.05
N ILE A 37 11.37 -32.08 8.74
CA ILE A 37 10.52 -33.14 8.23
C ILE A 37 9.10 -32.59 8.09
N VAL A 38 8.61 -32.50 6.84
CA VAL A 38 7.24 -32.06 6.56
C VAL A 38 6.44 -33.21 5.98
N ASN A 39 5.34 -33.57 6.64
CA ASN A 39 4.43 -34.63 6.21
C ASN A 39 3.13 -34.01 5.65
N THR A 40 2.75 -34.42 4.44
CA THR A 40 1.53 -33.98 3.74
C THR A 40 0.51 -35.11 3.54
N ASN A 41 0.67 -36.22 4.21
CA ASN A 41 -0.17 -37.44 4.05
C ASN A 41 -0.28 -37.91 2.58
N GLY A 42 0.78 -37.73 1.79
CA GLY A 42 0.83 -38.16 0.39
C GLY A 42 0.22 -37.15 -0.61
N ASP A 43 -0.31 -36.02 -0.17
CA ASP A 43 -0.74 -34.96 -1.06
C ASP A 43 0.48 -34.17 -1.58
N ASP A 44 0.53 -33.92 -2.89
CA ASP A 44 1.69 -33.37 -3.59
C ASP A 44 1.30 -32.24 -4.55
N SER A 45 0.27 -31.48 -4.20
CA SER A 45 -0.14 -30.31 -5.00
C SER A 45 0.99 -29.28 -5.10
N PRO A 46 1.03 -28.44 -6.17
CA PRO A 46 2.03 -27.39 -6.32
C PRO A 46 2.10 -26.44 -5.11
N THR A 47 0.96 -26.09 -4.52
CA THR A 47 0.89 -25.24 -3.32
C THR A 47 1.51 -25.89 -2.09
N LEU A 48 1.26 -27.20 -1.89
CA LEU A 48 1.86 -27.95 -0.77
C LEU A 48 3.36 -28.17 -0.95
N LYS A 49 3.85 -28.32 -2.18
CA LYS A 49 5.29 -28.34 -2.47
C LYS A 49 5.96 -27.04 -2.04
N ILE A 50 5.33 -25.91 -2.32
CA ILE A 50 5.81 -24.59 -1.87
C ILE A 50 5.81 -24.51 -0.34
N ALA A 51 4.69 -24.82 0.31
CA ALA A 51 4.60 -24.82 1.78
C ALA A 51 5.68 -25.68 2.44
N ARG A 52 5.91 -26.89 1.90
CA ARG A 52 6.98 -27.78 2.35
C ARG A 52 8.35 -27.14 2.18
N GLN A 53 8.66 -26.60 1.01
CA GLN A 53 9.96 -25.98 0.72
C GLN A 53 10.22 -24.78 1.64
N GLU A 54 9.23 -23.93 1.89
CA GLU A 54 9.37 -22.81 2.81
C GLU A 54 9.64 -23.30 4.25
N LEU A 55 8.87 -24.26 4.75
CA LEU A 55 9.07 -24.82 6.09
C LEU A 55 10.44 -25.48 6.24
N GLU A 56 10.88 -26.24 5.22
CA GLU A 56 12.20 -26.88 5.20
C GLU A 56 13.33 -25.85 5.20
N THR A 57 13.14 -24.71 4.53
CA THR A 57 14.11 -23.63 4.46
C THR A 57 14.24 -22.86 5.76
N PHE A 58 13.12 -22.54 6.40
CA PHE A 58 13.10 -21.62 7.54
C PHE A 58 13.07 -22.28 8.92
N LEU A 59 12.72 -23.57 9.02
CA LEU A 59 12.52 -24.28 10.29
C LEU A 59 13.36 -25.57 10.38
N PRO A 60 14.69 -25.49 10.31
CA PRO A 60 15.54 -26.68 10.38
C PRO A 60 15.35 -27.43 11.70
N GLY A 61 15.27 -28.75 11.62
CA GLY A 61 15.09 -29.62 12.79
C GLY A 61 13.65 -29.75 13.32
N ALA A 62 12.69 -29.03 12.73
CA ALA A 62 11.28 -29.18 13.06
C ALA A 62 10.66 -30.42 12.43
N THR A 63 9.57 -30.92 13.04
CA THR A 63 8.69 -31.94 12.45
C THR A 63 7.30 -31.32 12.31
N ILE A 64 6.81 -31.20 11.09
CA ILE A 64 5.58 -30.48 10.79
C ILE A 64 4.64 -31.37 10.00
N GLN A 65 3.37 -31.37 10.38
CA GLN A 65 2.30 -32.06 9.66
C GLN A 65 1.35 -31.04 9.05
N LEU A 66 1.06 -31.18 7.75
CA LEU A 66 0.07 -30.38 7.02
C LEU A 66 -1.17 -31.23 6.78
N ILE A 67 -2.32 -30.80 7.27
CA ILE A 67 -3.60 -31.53 7.19
C ILE A 67 -4.62 -30.69 6.45
N CYS A 68 -5.02 -31.11 5.23
CA CYS A 68 -6.16 -30.52 4.54
C CYS A 68 -7.45 -31.24 5.01
N ASP A 69 -8.21 -30.59 5.89
CA ASP A 69 -9.49 -31.12 6.40
C ASP A 69 -10.66 -30.46 5.69
N LYS A 70 -11.32 -31.20 4.81
CA LYS A 70 -12.49 -30.74 4.04
C LYS A 70 -13.73 -30.45 4.89
N LYS A 71 -13.70 -30.74 6.19
CA LYS A 71 -14.76 -30.35 7.13
C LYS A 71 -14.66 -28.89 7.57
N LEU A 72 -13.48 -28.31 7.44
CA LEU A 72 -13.25 -26.89 7.69
C LEU A 72 -13.75 -26.03 6.52
N PRO A 73 -14.02 -24.74 6.74
CA PRO A 73 -14.39 -23.82 5.67
C PRO A 73 -13.38 -23.81 4.51
N ALA A 74 -13.89 -23.78 3.29
CA ALA A 74 -13.05 -23.71 2.09
C ALA A 74 -12.61 -22.27 1.82
N ASP A 75 -11.97 -21.65 2.80
CA ASP A 75 -11.43 -20.30 2.77
C ASP A 75 -9.90 -20.28 2.96
N ASP A 76 -9.34 -19.10 3.21
CA ASP A 76 -7.90 -18.90 3.43
C ASP A 76 -7.48 -19.11 4.91
N GLY A 77 -8.42 -19.45 5.81
CA GLY A 77 -8.16 -19.66 7.24
C GLY A 77 -7.37 -20.94 7.54
N TYR A 78 -6.73 -20.96 8.70
CA TYR A 78 -5.94 -22.11 9.19
C TYR A 78 -5.89 -22.15 10.71
N GLN A 79 -5.48 -23.31 11.22
CA GLN A 79 -5.17 -23.54 12.62
C GLN A 79 -3.74 -24.09 12.74
N ILE A 80 -2.99 -23.63 13.74
CA ILE A 80 -1.65 -24.11 14.07
C ILE A 80 -1.68 -24.61 15.50
N GLU A 81 -1.30 -25.87 15.70
CA GLU A 81 -0.98 -26.43 17.01
C GLU A 81 0.51 -26.70 17.05
N ALA A 82 1.23 -26.03 17.95
CA ALA A 82 2.68 -26.14 18.01
C ALA A 82 3.17 -26.19 19.46
N GLY A 83 4.20 -27.02 19.69
CA GLY A 83 4.79 -27.16 21.01
C GLY A 83 6.06 -27.98 21.01
N PRO A 84 6.84 -27.91 22.13
CA PRO A 84 8.02 -28.74 22.28
C PRO A 84 7.63 -30.20 22.49
N LYS A 85 8.25 -31.12 21.77
CA LYS A 85 8.18 -32.57 22.01
C LYS A 85 9.53 -33.08 22.48
N ARG A 86 9.57 -33.65 23.66
CA ARG A 86 10.76 -34.36 24.13
C ARG A 86 10.88 -35.72 23.43
N VAL A 87 12.02 -35.95 22.78
CA VAL A 87 12.38 -37.26 22.24
C VAL A 87 13.73 -37.65 22.86
N GLY A 88 13.69 -38.41 23.96
CA GLY A 88 14.87 -38.66 24.80
C GLY A 88 15.38 -37.39 25.46
N CYS A 89 16.68 -37.14 25.33
CA CYS A 89 17.34 -35.90 25.85
C CYS A 89 17.22 -34.69 24.91
N LEU A 90 16.61 -34.85 23.71
CA LEU A 90 16.48 -33.80 22.71
C LEU A 90 15.06 -33.18 22.77
N VAL A 91 14.98 -31.85 22.82
CA VAL A 91 13.74 -31.14 22.62
C VAL A 91 13.61 -30.87 21.12
N ARG A 92 12.67 -31.55 20.45
CA ARG A 92 12.30 -31.26 19.05
C ARG A 92 11.06 -30.41 19.02
N TYR A 93 10.95 -29.61 18.00
CA TYR A 93 9.82 -28.77 17.75
C TYR A 93 8.82 -29.49 16.83
N ASN A 94 7.59 -29.63 17.25
CA ASN A 94 6.53 -30.21 16.43
C ASN A 94 5.41 -29.22 16.22
N ALA A 95 4.87 -29.18 15.00
CA ALA A 95 3.69 -28.39 14.68
C ALA A 95 2.72 -29.19 13.80
N VAL A 96 1.44 -28.92 13.95
CA VAL A 96 0.38 -29.38 13.04
C VAL A 96 -0.31 -28.14 12.51
N ILE A 97 -0.40 -28.03 11.18
CA ILE A 97 -1.15 -26.98 10.50
C ILE A 97 -2.35 -27.64 9.84
N THR A 98 -3.54 -27.17 10.17
CA THR A 98 -4.80 -27.69 9.64
C THR A 98 -5.57 -26.57 8.94
N ALA A 99 -6.08 -26.82 7.73
CA ALA A 99 -6.90 -25.85 6.97
C ALA A 99 -7.89 -26.58 6.05
N GLY A 100 -8.93 -25.87 5.61
CA GLY A 100 -9.91 -26.39 4.63
C GLY A 100 -9.39 -26.42 3.19
N THR A 101 -8.30 -25.72 2.91
CA THR A 101 -7.69 -25.58 1.58
C THR A 101 -6.16 -25.68 1.63
N HIS A 102 -5.53 -26.03 0.51
CA HIS A 102 -4.06 -26.00 0.39
C HIS A 102 -3.48 -24.59 0.55
N LEU A 103 -4.23 -23.54 0.14
CA LEU A 103 -3.82 -22.16 0.35
C LEU A 103 -3.82 -21.79 1.83
N GLY A 104 -4.84 -22.20 2.59
CA GLY A 104 -4.85 -22.02 4.04
C GLY A 104 -3.63 -22.69 4.70
N LEU A 105 -3.21 -23.89 4.24
CA LEU A 105 -1.99 -24.54 4.72
C LEU A 105 -0.73 -23.75 4.38
N LEU A 106 -0.65 -23.13 3.19
CA LEU A 106 0.48 -22.27 2.80
C LEU A 106 0.54 -21.00 3.67
N TYR A 107 -0.60 -20.33 3.91
CA TYR A 107 -0.67 -19.18 4.79
C TYR A 107 -0.30 -19.54 6.24
N GLY A 108 -0.77 -20.70 6.72
CA GLY A 108 -0.39 -21.25 8.03
C GLY A 108 1.10 -21.55 8.13
N ALA A 109 1.72 -22.07 7.05
CA ALA A 109 3.16 -22.29 7.00
C ALA A 109 3.96 -20.99 7.14
N TYR A 110 3.59 -19.93 6.41
CA TYR A 110 4.23 -18.62 6.54
C TYR A 110 3.97 -17.98 7.91
N ASP A 111 2.80 -18.18 8.51
CA ASP A 111 2.53 -17.68 9.87
C ASP A 111 3.38 -18.39 10.93
N LEU A 112 3.53 -19.72 10.83
CA LEU A 112 4.42 -20.47 11.72
C LEU A 112 5.88 -20.00 11.60
N ILE A 113 6.35 -19.78 10.37
CA ILE A 113 7.69 -19.23 10.10
C ILE A 113 7.83 -17.85 10.76
N ARG A 114 6.90 -16.93 10.53
CA ARG A 114 6.92 -15.58 11.10
C ARG A 114 6.93 -15.60 12.63
N ARG A 115 6.05 -16.39 13.26
CA ARG A 115 5.99 -16.54 14.73
C ARG A 115 7.30 -17.08 15.30
N ASN A 116 7.90 -18.04 14.62
CA ASN A 116 9.20 -18.59 15.03
C ASN A 116 10.33 -17.55 14.92
N LEU A 117 10.43 -16.84 13.79
CA LEU A 117 11.48 -15.85 13.55
C LEU A 117 11.35 -14.62 14.46
N THR A 118 10.13 -14.21 14.76
CA THR A 118 9.89 -13.01 15.57
C THR A 118 9.90 -13.29 17.07
N GLY A 119 9.77 -14.54 17.49
CA GLY A 119 9.70 -14.93 18.91
C GLY A 119 8.50 -14.34 19.65
N ARG A 120 7.49 -13.86 18.94
CA ARG A 120 6.31 -13.18 19.50
C ARG A 120 5.09 -14.09 19.52
N GLY A 121 4.38 -14.02 20.63
CA GLY A 121 3.12 -14.74 20.85
C GLY A 121 3.28 -16.25 21.04
N THR A 122 2.14 -16.94 21.09
CA THR A 122 2.10 -18.40 21.06
C THR A 122 2.35 -18.89 19.64
N LEU A 123 3.02 -20.02 19.52
CA LEU A 123 3.21 -20.65 18.21
C LEU A 123 1.92 -21.32 17.71
N SER A 124 0.99 -21.64 18.62
CA SER A 124 -0.36 -22.08 18.28
C SER A 124 -1.24 -20.88 17.93
N ALA A 125 -2.04 -21.01 16.87
CA ALA A 125 -2.89 -19.95 16.35
C ALA A 125 -4.13 -20.51 15.65
N SER A 126 -5.20 -19.69 15.59
CA SER A 126 -6.34 -19.91 14.71
C SER A 126 -6.63 -18.58 14.03
N GLU A 127 -6.46 -18.54 12.72
CA GLU A 127 -6.47 -17.28 11.95
C GLU A 127 -7.40 -17.38 10.75
N HIS A 128 -8.11 -16.27 10.50
CA HIS A 128 -8.92 -16.07 9.31
C HIS A 128 -8.70 -14.64 8.79
N PRO A 129 -8.62 -14.42 7.48
CA PRO A 129 -8.45 -13.08 6.93
C PRO A 129 -9.72 -12.25 7.13
N ALA A 130 -9.54 -10.98 7.52
CA ALA A 130 -10.65 -10.04 7.69
C ALA A 130 -11.33 -9.68 6.36
N PHE A 131 -10.57 -9.69 5.25
CA PHE A 131 -11.06 -9.32 3.93
C PHE A 131 -10.93 -10.47 2.94
N ALA A 132 -12.00 -10.69 2.14
CA ALA A 132 -12.01 -11.68 1.08
C ALA A 132 -11.04 -11.32 -0.06
N TYR A 133 -10.89 -10.02 -0.36
CA TYR A 133 -10.04 -9.49 -1.42
C TYR A 133 -8.94 -8.61 -0.83
N ARG A 134 -7.69 -9.03 -1.04
CA ARG A 134 -6.48 -8.38 -0.53
C ARG A 134 -5.54 -8.20 -1.72
N LEU A 135 -5.67 -7.04 -2.40
CA LEU A 135 -5.14 -6.86 -3.74
C LEU A 135 -3.99 -5.85 -3.77
N LEU A 136 -3.03 -6.09 -4.67
CA LEU A 136 -2.10 -5.07 -5.12
C LEU A 136 -2.54 -4.52 -6.48
N ASN A 137 -2.55 -3.21 -6.62
CA ASN A 137 -2.82 -2.52 -7.87
C ASN A 137 -1.53 -1.93 -8.41
N HIS A 138 -0.97 -2.53 -9.47
CA HIS A 138 0.18 -1.97 -10.15
C HIS A 138 -0.25 -0.87 -11.12
N TRP A 139 0.46 0.24 -11.11
CA TRP A 139 0.27 1.30 -12.10
C TRP A 139 1.35 1.21 -13.20
N ASP A 140 1.60 -0.01 -13.61
CA ASP A 140 2.61 -0.38 -14.59
C ASP A 140 2.06 -0.27 -16.01
N ASN A 141 2.79 0.38 -16.89
CA ASN A 141 2.45 0.53 -18.30
C ASN A 141 3.05 -0.61 -19.15
N LEU A 142 2.49 -0.82 -20.34
CA LEU A 142 2.94 -1.90 -21.23
C LEU A 142 4.34 -1.64 -21.84
N ASP A 143 4.81 -0.41 -21.79
CA ASP A 143 6.16 0.00 -22.20
C ASP A 143 7.23 -0.16 -21.11
N GLY A 144 6.83 -0.68 -19.95
CA GLY A 144 7.71 -0.90 -18.81
C GLY A 144 7.90 0.32 -17.90
N SER A 145 7.29 1.46 -18.19
CA SER A 145 7.21 2.59 -17.26
C SER A 145 6.21 2.31 -16.14
N VAL A 146 6.36 2.99 -15.00
CA VAL A 146 5.44 2.91 -13.86
C VAL A 146 4.92 4.30 -13.54
N GLU A 147 3.62 4.50 -13.59
CA GLU A 147 3.02 5.77 -13.20
C GLU A 147 3.09 5.90 -11.68
N ARG A 148 3.67 6.99 -11.18
CA ARG A 148 3.89 7.22 -9.75
C ARG A 148 4.67 6.10 -9.04
N GLY A 149 5.53 5.37 -9.79
CA GLY A 149 6.44 4.37 -9.24
C GLY A 149 7.81 4.96 -8.93
N TYR A 150 8.39 4.62 -7.77
CA TYR A 150 9.64 5.19 -7.29
C TYR A 150 10.70 4.13 -6.98
N ALA A 151 10.61 2.99 -7.68
CA ALA A 151 11.46 1.81 -7.47
C ALA A 151 12.01 1.25 -8.79
N GLY A 152 12.28 2.13 -9.74
CA GLY A 152 12.74 1.74 -11.07
C GLY A 152 11.58 1.46 -12.03
N LYS A 153 11.82 0.58 -13.02
CA LYS A 153 10.84 0.20 -14.03
C LYS A 153 9.93 -0.93 -13.55
N SER A 154 8.88 -1.20 -14.34
CA SER A 154 7.95 -2.30 -14.09
C SER A 154 8.66 -3.64 -13.87
N ILE A 155 8.14 -4.42 -12.91
CA ILE A 155 8.57 -5.82 -12.73
C ILE A 155 8.01 -6.75 -13.81
N TRP A 156 6.98 -6.32 -14.53
CA TRP A 156 6.36 -7.07 -15.62
C TRP A 156 7.13 -6.82 -16.92
N LYS A 157 8.24 -7.51 -17.11
CA LYS A 157 9.07 -7.42 -18.33
C LYS A 157 8.38 -8.17 -19.45
N TRP A 158 7.42 -7.50 -20.11
CA TRP A 158 6.60 -8.13 -21.15
C TRP A 158 7.40 -8.70 -22.32
N GLU A 159 8.57 -8.11 -22.63
CA GLU A 159 9.52 -8.56 -23.64
C GLU A 159 10.17 -9.90 -23.30
N ASP A 160 10.31 -10.21 -22.00
CA ASP A 160 10.93 -11.44 -21.49
C ASP A 160 9.94 -12.62 -21.41
N ILE A 161 8.71 -12.42 -21.90
CA ILE A 161 7.67 -13.45 -21.99
C ILE A 161 7.38 -13.75 -23.46
N ASN A 162 7.89 -14.87 -23.95
CA ASN A 162 7.76 -15.25 -25.34
C ASN A 162 7.06 -16.62 -25.48
N ASN A 163 6.04 -16.68 -26.34
CA ASN A 163 5.24 -17.90 -26.57
C ASN A 163 4.72 -18.54 -25.26
N GLY A 164 4.37 -17.72 -24.26
CA GLY A 164 3.89 -18.18 -22.96
C GLY A 164 4.98 -18.72 -22.03
N ILE A 165 6.27 -18.52 -22.37
CA ILE A 165 7.42 -18.91 -21.53
C ILE A 165 8.06 -17.66 -20.96
N ILE A 166 8.21 -17.62 -19.63
CA ILE A 166 8.90 -16.56 -18.89
C ILE A 166 10.38 -16.91 -18.85
N CYS A 167 11.26 -15.95 -19.20
CA CYS A 167 12.70 -16.17 -19.11
C CYS A 167 13.15 -16.49 -17.66
N PRO A 168 14.24 -17.23 -17.44
CA PRO A 168 14.65 -17.69 -16.12
C PRO A 168 14.83 -16.55 -15.10
N ALA A 169 15.52 -15.47 -15.44
CA ALA A 169 15.78 -14.35 -14.53
C ALA A 169 14.47 -13.66 -14.09
N LEU A 170 13.57 -13.37 -15.02
CA LEU A 170 12.25 -12.82 -14.69
C LEU A 170 11.45 -13.82 -13.83
N ARG A 171 11.51 -15.11 -14.15
CA ARG A 171 10.81 -16.15 -13.39
C ARG A 171 11.25 -16.18 -11.92
N GLU A 172 12.55 -16.13 -11.66
CA GLU A 172 13.11 -16.11 -10.29
C GLU A 172 12.62 -14.88 -9.53
N ARG A 173 12.66 -13.70 -10.14
CA ARG A 173 12.15 -12.47 -9.54
C ARG A 173 10.66 -12.55 -9.23
N LEU A 174 9.84 -13.05 -10.17
CA LEU A 174 8.40 -13.21 -9.94
C LEU A 174 8.07 -14.27 -8.89
N ILE A 175 8.93 -15.28 -8.69
CA ILE A 175 8.80 -16.23 -7.58
C ILE A 175 9.01 -15.51 -6.23
N VAL A 176 10.02 -14.64 -6.11
CA VAL A 176 10.22 -13.84 -4.88
C VAL A 176 9.00 -12.96 -4.61
N TYR A 177 8.47 -12.28 -5.65
CA TYR A 177 7.25 -11.49 -5.57
C TYR A 177 6.06 -12.34 -5.07
N ALA A 178 5.87 -13.52 -5.62
CA ALA A 178 4.77 -14.42 -5.25
C ALA A 178 4.89 -14.90 -3.79
N ARG A 179 6.11 -15.31 -3.38
CA ARG A 179 6.43 -15.71 -2.00
C ARG A 179 6.17 -14.58 -1.01
N ALA A 180 6.66 -13.37 -1.32
CA ALA A 180 6.48 -12.20 -0.48
C ALA A 180 4.99 -11.90 -0.25
N ASN A 181 4.19 -11.86 -1.31
CA ASN A 181 2.74 -11.62 -1.21
C ASN A 181 2.01 -12.73 -0.44
N ALA A 182 2.31 -13.99 -0.73
CA ALA A 182 1.70 -15.10 0.00
C ALA A 182 2.05 -15.06 1.50
N SER A 183 3.30 -14.69 1.86
CA SER A 183 3.75 -14.62 3.25
C SER A 183 3.02 -13.59 4.10
N ILE A 184 2.42 -12.58 3.49
CA ILE A 184 1.63 -11.52 4.15
C ILE A 184 0.14 -11.61 3.83
N GLY A 185 -0.29 -12.67 3.15
CA GLY A 185 -1.70 -12.97 2.91
C GLY A 185 -2.36 -12.20 1.77
N ILE A 186 -1.62 -11.56 0.87
CA ILE A 186 -2.15 -10.97 -0.38
C ILE A 186 -2.63 -12.11 -1.29
N ASN A 187 -3.82 -11.98 -1.88
CA ASN A 187 -4.44 -13.01 -2.70
C ASN A 187 -4.80 -12.58 -4.13
N GLY A 188 -4.36 -11.41 -4.55
CA GLY A 188 -4.54 -10.99 -5.94
C GLY A 188 -3.70 -9.78 -6.33
N THR A 189 -3.50 -9.63 -7.63
CA THR A 189 -2.70 -8.55 -8.20
C THR A 189 -3.29 -8.08 -9.52
N VAL A 190 -3.44 -6.76 -9.68
CA VAL A 190 -3.77 -6.11 -10.95
C VAL A 190 -2.46 -5.76 -11.64
N LEU A 191 -2.23 -6.30 -12.83
CA LEU A 191 -0.91 -6.25 -13.47
C LEU A 191 -0.58 -4.92 -14.15
N ASN A 192 -1.57 -4.11 -14.46
CA ASN A 192 -1.36 -2.92 -15.27
C ASN A 192 -2.09 -1.69 -14.74
N ASN A 193 -1.60 -0.53 -15.19
CA ASN A 193 -2.05 0.79 -14.78
C ASN A 193 -3.58 0.97 -14.94
N VAL A 194 -4.17 1.71 -14.01
CA VAL A 194 -5.58 2.13 -14.07
C VAL A 194 -5.87 3.03 -15.27
N ASN A 195 -4.86 3.76 -15.79
CA ASN A 195 -4.90 4.43 -17.09
C ASN A 195 -4.59 3.42 -18.21
N ALA A 196 -5.45 2.41 -18.33
CA ALA A 196 -5.17 1.18 -19.02
C ALA A 196 -5.04 1.36 -20.55
N SER A 197 -3.97 0.81 -21.13
CA SER A 197 -3.86 0.62 -22.56
C SER A 197 -4.84 -0.48 -23.03
N PRO A 198 -5.68 -0.22 -24.06
CA PRO A 198 -6.54 -1.26 -24.65
C PRO A 198 -5.78 -2.50 -25.13
N ASN A 199 -4.50 -2.34 -25.48
CA ASN A 199 -3.65 -3.42 -26.00
C ASN A 199 -3.47 -4.58 -25.03
N ILE A 200 -3.63 -4.38 -23.72
CA ILE A 200 -3.59 -5.46 -22.72
C ILE A 200 -4.59 -6.58 -23.04
N LEU A 201 -5.69 -6.25 -23.73
CA LEU A 201 -6.75 -7.20 -24.11
C LEU A 201 -6.51 -7.88 -25.47
N THR A 202 -5.38 -7.64 -26.14
CA THR A 202 -5.01 -8.39 -27.33
C THR A 202 -4.59 -9.82 -26.99
N THR A 203 -4.80 -10.77 -27.89
CA THR A 203 -4.42 -12.18 -27.68
C THR A 203 -2.92 -12.32 -27.38
N ALA A 204 -2.07 -11.48 -27.96
CA ALA A 204 -0.64 -11.48 -27.70
C ALA A 204 -0.33 -11.18 -26.22
N TYR A 205 -0.92 -10.13 -25.65
CA TYR A 205 -0.74 -9.82 -24.23
C TYR A 205 -1.45 -10.80 -23.31
N LEU A 206 -2.66 -11.27 -23.68
CA LEU A 206 -3.38 -12.27 -22.85
C LEU A 206 -2.61 -13.58 -22.69
N ASN A 207 -1.83 -14.00 -23.69
CA ASN A 207 -0.92 -15.16 -23.55
C ASN A 207 0.23 -14.89 -22.56
N LYS A 208 0.75 -13.66 -22.52
CA LYS A 208 1.75 -13.26 -21.52
C LYS A 208 1.15 -13.18 -20.11
N VAL A 209 -0.05 -12.60 -19.99
CA VAL A 209 -0.82 -12.59 -18.74
C VAL A 209 -1.09 -14.01 -18.23
N LYS A 210 -1.42 -14.96 -19.12
CA LYS A 210 -1.60 -16.36 -18.77
C LYS A 210 -0.34 -16.95 -18.14
N ALA A 211 0.85 -16.71 -18.73
CA ALA A 211 2.10 -17.23 -18.20
C ALA A 211 2.37 -16.71 -16.78
N ILE A 212 2.12 -15.41 -16.53
CA ILE A 212 2.21 -14.83 -15.18
C ILE A 212 1.17 -15.47 -14.25
N ALA A 213 -0.08 -15.60 -14.67
CA ALA A 213 -1.15 -16.19 -13.85
C ALA A 213 -0.82 -17.63 -13.45
N ASP A 214 -0.29 -18.45 -14.37
CA ASP A 214 0.09 -19.84 -14.10
C ASP A 214 1.25 -19.93 -13.09
N LEU A 215 2.18 -18.98 -13.11
CA LEU A 215 3.27 -18.88 -12.14
C LEU A 215 2.77 -18.47 -10.74
N LEU A 216 1.84 -17.52 -10.67
CA LEU A 216 1.37 -16.93 -9.41
C LEU A 216 0.30 -17.79 -8.70
N ARG A 217 -0.46 -18.57 -9.45
CA ARG A 217 -1.59 -19.39 -8.95
C ARG A 217 -1.23 -20.30 -7.77
N PRO A 218 -0.13 -21.06 -7.78
CA PRO A 218 0.22 -21.93 -6.65
C PRO A 218 0.47 -21.19 -5.33
N TYR A 219 0.77 -19.90 -5.40
CA TYR A 219 0.96 -19.00 -4.25
C TYR A 219 -0.34 -18.34 -3.78
N GLY A 220 -1.47 -18.62 -4.44
CA GLY A 220 -2.77 -18.06 -4.10
C GLY A 220 -3.04 -16.67 -4.70
N LEU A 221 -2.17 -16.15 -5.56
CA LEU A 221 -2.36 -14.84 -6.18
C LEU A 221 -3.16 -14.97 -7.48
N ARG A 222 -4.37 -14.45 -7.48
CA ARG A 222 -5.18 -14.29 -8.69
C ARG A 222 -4.77 -13.05 -9.47
N VAL A 223 -4.79 -13.15 -10.79
CA VAL A 223 -4.49 -12.04 -11.68
C VAL A 223 -5.77 -11.30 -12.04
N TYR A 224 -5.70 -9.97 -11.99
CA TYR A 224 -6.70 -9.01 -12.44
C TYR A 224 -6.07 -8.11 -13.50
N LEU A 225 -6.90 -7.47 -14.32
CA LEU A 225 -6.44 -6.47 -15.30
C LEU A 225 -7.23 -5.17 -15.16
N SER A 226 -6.52 -4.06 -15.21
CA SER A 226 -7.17 -2.79 -15.50
C SER A 226 -7.58 -2.74 -16.97
N VAL A 227 -8.78 -2.25 -17.27
CA VAL A 227 -9.29 -2.16 -18.63
C VAL A 227 -9.73 -0.74 -18.96
N ASN A 228 -9.38 -0.29 -20.16
CA ASN A 228 -9.91 0.93 -20.71
C ASN A 228 -11.36 0.70 -21.15
N PHE A 229 -12.28 1.56 -20.70
CA PHE A 229 -13.71 1.40 -20.97
C PHE A 229 -14.03 1.41 -22.47
N ALA A 230 -13.28 2.17 -23.26
CA ALA A 230 -13.44 2.25 -24.70
C ALA A 230 -12.67 1.19 -25.49
N SER A 231 -12.13 0.14 -24.85
CA SER A 231 -11.36 -0.92 -25.53
C SER A 231 -12.04 -1.52 -26.77
N PRO A 232 -13.36 -1.77 -26.79
CA PRO A 232 -14.02 -2.30 -28.02
C PRO A 232 -13.84 -1.39 -29.23
N MET A 233 -13.93 -0.07 -29.02
CA MET A 233 -13.76 0.94 -30.05
C MET A 233 -12.27 1.15 -30.39
N ALA A 234 -11.43 1.26 -29.38
CA ALA A 234 -9.99 1.50 -29.54
C ALA A 234 -9.28 0.33 -30.28
N LEU A 235 -9.78 -0.89 -30.13
CA LEU A 235 -9.30 -2.08 -30.84
C LEU A 235 -10.01 -2.31 -32.19
N GLY A 236 -10.79 -1.33 -32.66
CA GLY A 236 -11.42 -1.37 -33.98
C GLY A 236 -12.58 -2.36 -34.14
N ALA A 237 -13.10 -2.90 -33.02
CA ALA A 237 -14.15 -3.92 -33.08
C ALA A 237 -15.57 -3.34 -33.13
N THR A 238 -15.76 -2.11 -32.62
CA THR A 238 -17.05 -1.41 -32.61
C THR A 238 -16.85 0.07 -32.97
N LYS A 239 -17.92 0.74 -33.42
CA LYS A 239 -17.90 2.18 -33.73
C LYS A 239 -18.15 3.07 -32.50
N THR A 240 -18.45 2.48 -31.35
CA THR A 240 -18.81 3.16 -30.10
C THR A 240 -18.43 2.26 -28.91
N ALA A 241 -18.34 2.83 -27.72
CA ALA A 241 -18.24 2.09 -26.47
C ALA A 241 -19.47 2.31 -25.58
N ASP A 242 -20.62 2.81 -26.13
CA ASP A 242 -21.87 2.96 -25.38
C ASP A 242 -22.30 1.61 -24.76
N PRO A 243 -22.39 1.51 -23.40
CA PRO A 243 -22.68 0.27 -22.69
C PRO A 243 -24.06 -0.32 -22.98
N LEU A 244 -24.96 0.46 -23.58
CA LEU A 244 -26.30 -0.03 -23.96
C LEU A 244 -26.36 -0.63 -25.35
N LYS A 245 -25.32 -0.49 -26.18
CA LYS A 245 -25.27 -1.05 -27.53
C LYS A 245 -25.02 -2.55 -27.51
N LYS A 246 -25.78 -3.30 -28.33
CA LYS A 246 -25.74 -4.77 -28.37
C LYS A 246 -24.38 -5.32 -28.84
N ASP A 247 -23.73 -4.65 -29.80
CA ASP A 247 -22.41 -5.01 -30.30
C ASP A 247 -21.30 -4.84 -29.26
N VAL A 248 -21.32 -3.74 -28.49
CA VAL A 248 -20.39 -3.50 -27.35
C VAL A 248 -20.55 -4.57 -26.28
N ARG A 249 -21.78 -4.85 -25.85
CA ARG A 249 -22.07 -5.93 -24.89
C ARG A 249 -21.63 -7.31 -25.36
N ARG A 250 -21.84 -7.61 -26.66
CA ARG A 250 -21.42 -8.86 -27.26
C ARG A 250 -19.89 -8.97 -27.29
N TRP A 251 -19.19 -7.88 -27.60
CA TRP A 251 -17.74 -7.86 -27.61
C TRP A 251 -17.16 -8.18 -26.23
N TRP A 252 -17.64 -7.51 -25.16
CA TRP A 252 -17.18 -7.76 -23.81
C TRP A 252 -17.46 -9.20 -23.36
N LYS A 253 -18.64 -9.77 -23.68
CA LYS A 253 -18.94 -11.18 -23.41
C LYS A 253 -17.97 -12.14 -24.15
N LYS A 254 -17.66 -11.86 -25.41
CA LYS A 254 -16.69 -12.64 -26.20
C LYS A 254 -15.29 -12.53 -25.60
N LYS A 255 -14.86 -11.33 -25.19
CA LYS A 255 -13.57 -11.08 -24.59
C LYS A 255 -13.45 -11.76 -23.21
N ALA A 256 -14.47 -11.69 -22.37
CA ALA A 256 -14.51 -12.42 -21.11
C ALA A 256 -14.37 -13.94 -21.34
N LYS A 257 -15.11 -14.51 -22.29
CA LYS A 257 -14.98 -15.93 -22.63
C LYS A 257 -13.54 -16.28 -23.06
N GLU A 258 -12.90 -15.46 -23.88
CA GLU A 258 -11.51 -15.65 -24.31
C GLU A 258 -10.56 -15.67 -23.09
N ILE A 259 -10.67 -14.69 -22.20
CA ILE A 259 -9.83 -14.57 -21.00
C ILE A 259 -10.01 -15.79 -20.09
N TYR A 260 -11.24 -16.17 -19.74
CA TYR A 260 -11.48 -17.30 -18.84
C TYR A 260 -11.19 -18.68 -19.48
N THR A 261 -11.14 -18.75 -20.82
CA THR A 261 -10.64 -19.96 -21.50
C THR A 261 -9.12 -20.09 -21.33
N LEU A 262 -8.39 -18.96 -21.31
CA LEU A 262 -6.93 -18.93 -21.12
C LEU A 262 -6.55 -19.02 -19.63
N ILE A 263 -7.29 -18.34 -18.79
CA ILE A 263 -7.01 -18.17 -17.35
C ILE A 263 -8.31 -18.46 -16.57
N PRO A 264 -8.60 -19.73 -16.24
CA PRO A 264 -9.89 -20.12 -15.65
C PRO A 264 -10.19 -19.48 -14.29
N ASP A 265 -9.14 -19.10 -13.54
CA ASP A 265 -9.21 -18.44 -12.23
C ASP A 265 -8.99 -16.93 -12.29
N PHE A 266 -9.09 -16.31 -13.47
CA PHE A 266 -8.97 -14.87 -13.63
C PHE A 266 -9.90 -14.10 -12.68
N GLY A 267 -9.35 -13.13 -11.93
CA GLY A 267 -10.09 -12.47 -10.86
C GLY A 267 -11.14 -11.47 -11.35
N GLY A 268 -10.84 -10.72 -12.40
CA GLY A 268 -11.76 -9.71 -12.94
C GLY A 268 -11.08 -8.44 -13.43
N PHE A 269 -11.89 -7.40 -13.61
CA PHE A 269 -11.45 -6.12 -14.15
C PHE A 269 -11.43 -5.02 -13.09
N LEU A 270 -10.38 -4.19 -13.10
CA LEU A 270 -10.33 -2.89 -12.45
C LEU A 270 -10.62 -1.81 -13.49
N VAL A 271 -11.45 -0.82 -13.14
CA VAL A 271 -11.89 0.22 -14.09
C VAL A 271 -11.80 1.60 -13.47
N LYS A 272 -11.06 2.51 -14.12
CA LYS A 272 -11.11 3.95 -13.94
C LYS A 272 -11.90 4.53 -15.12
N ALA A 273 -13.00 5.23 -14.86
CA ALA A 273 -13.89 5.72 -15.91
C ALA A 273 -14.33 7.16 -15.64
N ASN A 274 -14.39 7.98 -16.69
CA ASN A 274 -14.76 9.40 -16.64
C ASN A 274 -13.96 10.21 -15.60
N SER A 275 -12.68 9.97 -15.54
CA SER A 275 -11.77 10.67 -14.65
C SER A 275 -10.44 10.89 -15.34
N GLU A 276 -9.89 12.11 -15.24
CA GLU A 276 -8.56 12.48 -15.76
C GLU A 276 -8.34 12.02 -17.21
N GLY A 277 -9.29 12.30 -18.09
CA GLY A 277 -9.21 11.96 -19.51
C GLY A 277 -9.47 10.49 -19.85
N GLN A 278 -9.71 9.62 -18.87
CA GLN A 278 -10.06 8.22 -19.16
C GLN A 278 -11.51 8.12 -19.62
N PRO A 279 -11.78 7.37 -20.72
CA PRO A 279 -13.12 7.23 -21.25
C PRO A 279 -14.02 6.45 -20.30
N GLY A 280 -15.32 6.79 -20.33
CA GLY A 280 -16.29 6.14 -19.49
C GLY A 280 -17.72 6.20 -20.03
N PRO A 281 -18.70 5.68 -19.28
CA PRO A 281 -20.10 5.71 -19.70
C PRO A 281 -20.66 7.13 -19.85
N GLY A 282 -20.12 8.11 -19.13
CA GLY A 282 -20.55 9.52 -19.21
C GLY A 282 -20.36 10.12 -20.61
N ASP A 283 -19.34 9.68 -21.37
CA ASP A 283 -19.10 10.11 -22.74
C ASP A 283 -20.25 9.77 -23.71
N TYR A 284 -21.12 8.86 -23.28
CA TYR A 284 -22.32 8.40 -24.01
C TYR A 284 -23.62 8.80 -23.29
N HIS A 285 -23.58 9.75 -22.35
CA HIS A 285 -24.71 10.12 -21.50
C HIS A 285 -25.30 8.91 -20.73
N ARG A 286 -24.42 8.04 -20.23
CA ARG A 286 -24.75 6.86 -19.44
C ARG A 286 -24.18 6.99 -18.03
N THR A 287 -24.80 6.29 -17.09
CA THR A 287 -24.37 6.29 -15.69
C THR A 287 -23.24 5.31 -15.44
N HIS A 288 -22.48 5.51 -14.36
CA HIS A 288 -21.47 4.54 -13.88
C HIS A 288 -22.09 3.15 -13.64
N VAL A 289 -23.36 3.09 -13.16
CA VAL A 289 -24.09 1.83 -12.99
C VAL A 289 -24.26 1.09 -14.31
N GLN A 290 -24.64 1.79 -15.38
CA GLN A 290 -24.83 1.17 -16.69
C GLN A 290 -23.51 0.64 -17.26
N GLY A 291 -22.42 1.39 -17.08
CA GLY A 291 -21.08 0.95 -17.49
C GLY A 291 -20.58 -0.25 -16.71
N ALA A 292 -20.60 -0.16 -15.39
CA ALA A 292 -20.14 -1.23 -14.50
C ALA A 292 -20.96 -2.51 -14.67
N ASN A 293 -22.30 -2.39 -14.74
CA ASN A 293 -23.20 -3.54 -14.90
C ASN A 293 -23.02 -4.24 -16.25
N MET A 294 -22.68 -3.51 -17.32
CA MET A 294 -22.35 -4.12 -18.62
C MET A 294 -21.15 -5.08 -18.50
N LEU A 295 -20.09 -4.64 -17.83
CA LEU A 295 -18.91 -5.47 -17.61
C LEU A 295 -19.19 -6.61 -16.63
N ALA A 296 -19.95 -6.33 -15.57
CA ALA A 296 -20.36 -7.32 -14.58
C ALA A 296 -21.19 -8.45 -15.19
N ASP A 297 -22.12 -8.12 -16.11
CA ASP A 297 -22.92 -9.10 -16.85
C ASP A 297 -22.04 -9.96 -17.80
N ALA A 298 -20.91 -9.44 -18.28
CA ALA A 298 -19.97 -10.20 -19.09
C ALA A 298 -19.13 -11.18 -18.27
N LEU A 299 -18.76 -10.81 -17.04
CA LEU A 299 -17.91 -11.62 -16.15
C LEU A 299 -18.73 -12.58 -15.25
N SER A 300 -20.02 -12.33 -15.05
CA SER A 300 -20.89 -13.10 -14.15
C SER A 300 -20.89 -14.62 -14.41
N PRO A 301 -20.86 -15.14 -15.65
CA PRO A 301 -20.83 -16.58 -15.89
C PRO A 301 -19.57 -17.29 -15.35
N TYR A 302 -18.54 -16.53 -15.00
CA TYR A 302 -17.25 -17.02 -14.54
C TYR A 302 -16.94 -16.65 -13.09
N ASN A 303 -17.90 -16.05 -12.37
CA ASN A 303 -17.71 -15.48 -11.02
C ASN A 303 -16.63 -14.37 -10.95
N GLY A 304 -16.37 -13.69 -12.08
CA GLY A 304 -15.40 -12.60 -12.13
C GLY A 304 -15.98 -11.30 -11.56
N LEU A 305 -15.07 -10.48 -11.03
CA LEU A 305 -15.40 -9.21 -10.40
C LEU A 305 -15.21 -8.02 -11.35
N VAL A 306 -16.00 -6.98 -11.14
CA VAL A 306 -15.71 -5.63 -11.62
C VAL A 306 -15.40 -4.77 -10.41
N ILE A 307 -14.16 -4.30 -10.33
CA ILE A 307 -13.71 -3.34 -9.33
C ILE A 307 -13.80 -1.97 -9.98
N TRP A 308 -14.79 -1.18 -9.57
CA TRP A 308 -15.07 0.13 -10.17
C TRP A 308 -14.58 1.23 -9.25
N ARG A 309 -13.63 2.04 -9.71
CA ARG A 309 -13.12 3.14 -8.90
C ARG A 309 -14.14 4.27 -8.80
N SER A 310 -14.35 4.77 -7.58
CA SER A 310 -15.19 5.94 -7.33
C SER A 310 -14.45 7.27 -7.46
N PHE A 311 -13.23 7.23 -7.95
CA PHE A 311 -12.42 8.40 -8.19
C PHE A 311 -12.86 9.08 -9.48
N VAL A 312 -13.49 10.23 -9.35
CA VAL A 312 -13.92 11.06 -10.48
C VAL A 312 -13.43 12.48 -10.27
N TYR A 313 -12.66 12.96 -11.25
CA TYR A 313 -12.44 14.38 -11.48
C TYR A 313 -13.08 14.67 -12.82
N GLY A 314 -14.33 15.07 -12.81
CA GLY A 314 -15.11 15.10 -14.00
C GLY A 314 -15.74 16.42 -14.32
N ALA A 315 -16.01 16.63 -15.61
CA ALA A 315 -16.72 17.76 -16.15
C ALA A 315 -18.15 17.96 -15.59
N ASN A 316 -18.70 16.93 -14.92
CA ASN A 316 -20.07 16.97 -14.38
C ASN A 316 -20.18 17.71 -13.04
N HIS A 317 -19.05 18.02 -12.38
CA HIS A 317 -18.98 18.65 -11.05
C HIS A 317 -18.11 19.90 -11.07
N LYS A 318 -18.17 20.68 -12.17
CA LYS A 318 -17.53 22.00 -12.25
C LYS A 318 -18.06 22.86 -11.12
N ASP A 319 -17.20 23.57 -10.46
CA ASP A 319 -17.50 24.46 -9.33
C ASP A 319 -17.87 23.75 -8.01
N GLU A 320 -17.89 22.44 -7.96
CA GLU A 320 -18.05 21.68 -6.71
C GLU A 320 -16.68 21.44 -6.05
N ASP A 321 -16.60 21.61 -4.72
CA ASP A 321 -15.40 21.26 -3.96
C ASP A 321 -15.00 19.80 -4.26
N ARG A 322 -13.75 19.64 -4.67
CA ARG A 322 -13.20 18.35 -5.15
C ARG A 322 -13.42 17.20 -4.16
N VAL A 323 -13.37 17.47 -2.86
CA VAL A 323 -13.56 16.45 -1.82
C VAL A 323 -14.99 15.91 -1.73
N LYS A 324 -15.97 16.58 -2.36
CA LYS A 324 -17.39 16.16 -2.38
C LYS A 324 -17.73 15.22 -3.54
N GLN A 325 -16.94 15.25 -4.61
CA GLN A 325 -17.35 14.67 -5.92
C GLN A 325 -17.66 13.18 -5.86
N ALA A 326 -16.92 12.39 -5.07
CA ALA A 326 -17.17 10.95 -4.96
C ALA A 326 -18.58 10.67 -4.40
N VAL A 327 -18.99 11.37 -3.35
CA VAL A 327 -20.33 11.22 -2.75
C VAL A 327 -21.41 11.72 -3.71
N SER A 328 -21.22 12.93 -4.28
CA SER A 328 -22.19 13.54 -5.22
C SER A 328 -22.44 12.66 -6.44
N GLU A 329 -21.39 12.01 -6.95
CA GLU A 329 -21.53 11.14 -8.12
C GLU A 329 -22.12 9.76 -7.80
N PHE A 330 -21.66 9.12 -6.71
CA PHE A 330 -21.93 7.69 -6.48
C PHE A 330 -23.05 7.40 -5.46
N ALA A 331 -23.31 8.24 -4.45
CA ALA A 331 -24.26 7.93 -3.38
C ALA A 331 -25.68 7.59 -3.90
N LYS A 332 -26.15 8.31 -4.93
CA LYS A 332 -27.45 8.09 -5.59
C LYS A 332 -27.59 6.71 -6.26
N PHE A 333 -26.50 5.98 -6.40
CA PHE A 333 -26.42 4.68 -7.06
C PHE A 333 -26.26 3.50 -6.09
N ASP A 334 -26.28 3.74 -4.79
CA ASP A 334 -26.17 2.64 -3.82
C ASP A 334 -27.25 1.56 -4.07
N GLY A 335 -26.85 0.31 -4.06
CA GLY A 335 -27.70 -0.86 -4.32
C GLY A 335 -28.10 -1.08 -5.79
N LYS A 336 -27.66 -0.22 -6.74
CA LYS A 336 -28.00 -0.35 -8.17
C LYS A 336 -26.96 -1.13 -8.99
N PHE A 337 -25.79 -1.35 -8.41
CA PHE A 337 -24.73 -2.16 -9.02
C PHE A 337 -25.05 -3.66 -8.95
N ARG A 338 -24.53 -4.44 -9.90
CA ARG A 338 -24.59 -5.91 -9.83
C ARG A 338 -23.81 -6.43 -8.62
N LYS A 339 -24.19 -7.61 -8.13
CA LYS A 339 -23.56 -8.23 -6.92
C LYS A 339 -22.05 -8.49 -7.06
N ASN A 340 -21.57 -8.66 -8.30
CA ASN A 340 -20.15 -8.84 -8.62
C ASN A 340 -19.44 -7.53 -8.98
N VAL A 341 -20.03 -6.37 -8.66
CA VAL A 341 -19.35 -5.07 -8.69
C VAL A 341 -18.95 -4.69 -7.27
N ILE A 342 -17.70 -4.27 -7.11
CA ILE A 342 -17.16 -3.69 -5.87
C ILE A 342 -16.75 -2.26 -6.18
N LEU A 343 -17.23 -1.30 -5.39
CA LEU A 343 -16.81 0.09 -5.52
C LEU A 343 -15.50 0.30 -4.76
N GLN A 344 -14.43 0.65 -5.46
CA GLN A 344 -13.12 0.93 -4.87
C GLN A 344 -12.95 2.43 -4.67
N SER A 345 -12.74 2.84 -3.43
CA SER A 345 -12.60 4.25 -3.02
C SER A 345 -11.30 4.48 -2.27
N LYS A 346 -10.64 5.60 -2.55
CA LYS A 346 -9.44 6.01 -1.79
C LYS A 346 -9.78 6.16 -0.31
N ASN A 347 -8.81 5.96 0.57
CA ASN A 347 -8.99 6.09 2.01
C ASN A 347 -9.39 7.51 2.44
N GLY A 348 -8.88 8.55 1.78
CA GLY A 348 -9.26 9.95 1.95
C GLY A 348 -10.09 10.48 0.78
N PRO A 349 -10.77 11.63 0.93
CA PRO A 349 -11.66 12.17 -0.09
C PRO A 349 -10.93 12.87 -1.25
N LEU A 350 -9.61 13.09 -1.12
CA LEU A 350 -8.81 13.80 -2.12
C LEU A 350 -7.84 12.84 -2.82
N ASP A 351 -6.64 12.60 -2.26
CA ASP A 351 -5.59 11.87 -3.01
C ASP A 351 -4.41 11.38 -2.16
N PHE A 352 -4.61 10.50 -1.21
CA PHE A 352 -3.52 9.87 -0.43
C PHE A 352 -2.52 10.86 0.20
N GLN A 353 -2.99 12.06 0.57
CA GLN A 353 -2.17 13.08 1.21
C GLN A 353 -1.56 12.56 2.53
N PRO A 354 -0.49 13.17 3.05
CA PRO A 354 0.10 12.74 4.33
C PRO A 354 -0.91 12.65 5.48
N ARG A 355 -1.93 13.54 5.48
CA ARG A 355 -3.13 13.42 6.31
C ARG A 355 -4.36 13.90 5.56
N GLU A 356 -5.37 13.04 5.50
CA GLU A 356 -6.72 13.36 5.06
C GLU A 356 -7.72 12.80 6.08
N PRO A 357 -8.89 13.41 6.27
CA PRO A 357 -10.00 12.71 6.92
C PRO A 357 -10.39 11.49 6.08
N TYR A 358 -11.10 10.53 6.67
CA TYR A 358 -11.59 9.39 5.89
C TYR A 358 -12.56 9.84 4.78
N ALA A 359 -12.60 9.12 3.66
CA ALA A 359 -13.53 9.45 2.57
C ALA A 359 -15.00 9.20 2.96
N PRO A 360 -15.87 10.21 2.94
CA PRO A 360 -17.24 10.07 3.40
C PRO A 360 -18.09 9.12 2.52
N ILE A 361 -17.65 8.77 1.32
CA ILE A 361 -18.30 7.78 0.46
C ILE A 361 -18.53 6.43 1.17
N PHE A 362 -17.65 6.05 2.11
CA PHE A 362 -17.82 4.82 2.91
C PHE A 362 -19.06 4.85 3.79
N ASP A 363 -19.59 6.02 4.13
CA ASP A 363 -20.84 6.18 4.88
C ASP A 363 -22.09 6.07 4.00
N HIS A 364 -21.96 6.28 2.69
CA HIS A 364 -23.07 6.41 1.75
C HIS A 364 -23.36 5.14 0.95
N MET A 365 -22.44 4.17 0.88
CA MET A 365 -22.59 2.94 0.11
C MET A 365 -22.91 1.76 1.05
N LYS A 366 -24.19 1.63 1.44
CA LYS A 366 -24.64 0.60 2.42
C LYS A 366 -25.01 -0.74 1.77
N HIS A 367 -25.41 -0.71 0.52
CA HIS A 367 -25.92 -1.87 -0.22
C HIS A 367 -24.97 -2.32 -1.34
N THR A 368 -24.06 -1.47 -1.74
CA THR A 368 -23.03 -1.78 -2.73
C THR A 368 -21.76 -2.22 -2.01
N PRO A 369 -21.15 -3.37 -2.35
CA PRO A 369 -19.89 -3.79 -1.78
C PRO A 369 -18.80 -2.73 -1.97
N GLN A 370 -18.00 -2.47 -0.93
CA GLN A 370 -16.95 -1.48 -0.93
C GLN A 370 -15.58 -2.12 -0.74
N MET A 371 -14.55 -1.48 -1.30
CA MET A 371 -13.14 -1.78 -1.14
C MET A 371 -12.40 -0.47 -0.86
N ALA A 372 -11.58 -0.44 0.19
CA ALA A 372 -10.70 0.71 0.43
C ALA A 372 -9.44 0.61 -0.44
N GLU A 373 -9.08 1.72 -1.09
CA GLU A 373 -7.83 1.85 -1.84
C GLU A 373 -6.84 2.65 -0.99
N PHE A 374 -5.72 2.01 -0.63
CA PHE A 374 -4.56 2.64 -0.01
C PHE A 374 -3.46 2.83 -1.05
N GLN A 375 -2.53 3.74 -0.77
CA GLN A 375 -1.35 3.90 -1.62
C GLN A 375 -0.10 3.46 -0.84
N ILE A 376 0.51 2.34 -1.27
CA ILE A 376 1.81 1.88 -0.77
C ILE A 376 2.91 2.72 -1.42
N THR A 377 2.69 3.11 -2.68
CA THR A 377 3.48 4.12 -3.40
C THR A 377 3.40 5.44 -2.64
N GLN A 378 4.54 6.01 -2.30
CA GLN A 378 4.66 7.21 -1.46
C GLN A 378 4.59 8.50 -2.30
N GLU A 379 3.61 8.65 -3.18
CA GLU A 379 3.48 9.80 -4.10
C GLU A 379 3.52 11.13 -3.36
N TYR A 380 2.78 11.22 -2.26
CA TYR A 380 2.64 12.43 -1.44
C TYR A 380 3.45 12.39 -0.15
N THR A 381 4.23 11.35 0.08
CA THR A 381 5.03 11.16 1.31
C THR A 381 6.53 10.99 1.01
N GLY A 382 7.01 11.76 0.03
CA GLY A 382 8.44 11.85 -0.29
C GLY A 382 8.95 10.84 -1.32
N GLN A 383 8.07 10.16 -2.08
CA GLN A 383 8.37 9.38 -3.29
C GLN A 383 9.50 8.35 -3.09
N SER A 384 9.42 7.57 -2.00
CA SER A 384 10.46 6.60 -1.59
C SER A 384 11.88 7.18 -1.42
N ARG A 385 11.99 8.50 -1.26
CA ARG A 385 13.22 9.18 -0.83
C ARG A 385 13.19 9.49 0.66
N HIS A 386 11.99 9.58 1.25
CA HIS A 386 11.79 9.82 2.68
C HIS A 386 11.40 8.52 3.37
N LEU A 387 11.91 8.33 4.58
CA LEU A 387 11.44 7.28 5.47
C LEU A 387 10.08 7.71 6.04
N VAL A 388 9.00 7.08 5.55
CA VAL A 388 7.65 7.28 6.07
C VAL A 388 6.93 5.94 6.16
N TYR A 389 6.61 5.53 7.39
CA TYR A 389 5.90 4.30 7.67
C TYR A 389 4.38 4.52 7.65
N LEU A 390 3.72 3.97 6.64
CA LEU A 390 2.32 4.27 6.33
C LEU A 390 1.30 3.50 7.17
N ALA A 391 1.71 2.45 7.89
CA ALA A 391 0.76 1.66 8.68
C ALA A 391 0.03 2.49 9.75
N THR A 392 0.66 3.51 10.31
CA THR A 392 0.03 4.43 11.28
C THR A 392 -1.13 5.20 10.65
N MET A 393 -0.98 5.65 9.39
CA MET A 393 -2.05 6.30 8.62
C MET A 393 -3.20 5.33 8.30
N TRP A 394 -2.89 4.09 7.93
CA TRP A 394 -3.92 3.09 7.63
C TRP A 394 -4.67 2.63 8.89
N LYS A 395 -3.99 2.57 10.02
CA LYS A 395 -4.63 2.33 11.33
C LYS A 395 -5.58 3.46 11.71
N GLU A 396 -5.20 4.72 11.45
CA GLU A 396 -6.09 5.89 11.64
C GLU A 396 -7.38 5.74 10.82
N PHE A 397 -7.30 5.33 9.54
CA PHE A 397 -8.48 5.06 8.71
C PHE A 397 -9.43 4.04 9.34
N PHE A 398 -8.92 2.94 9.90
CA PHE A 398 -9.75 1.91 10.53
C PHE A 398 -10.39 2.34 11.86
N THR A 399 -10.04 3.51 12.41
CA THR A 399 -10.81 4.09 13.53
C THR A 399 -12.14 4.66 13.08
N PHE A 400 -12.24 5.05 11.80
CA PHE A 400 -13.44 5.63 11.20
C PHE A 400 -14.25 4.60 10.41
N VAL A 401 -13.60 3.79 9.59
CA VAL A 401 -14.26 2.80 8.71
C VAL A 401 -14.02 1.40 9.28
N GLN A 402 -15.09 0.75 9.71
CA GLN A 402 -15.00 -0.59 10.30
C GLN A 402 -14.65 -1.64 9.22
N PRO A 403 -13.75 -2.58 9.49
CA PRO A 403 -13.39 -3.64 8.53
C PRO A 403 -14.61 -4.42 8.01
N SER A 404 -15.62 -4.64 8.82
CA SER A 404 -16.86 -5.34 8.45
C SER A 404 -17.69 -4.63 7.37
N GLN A 405 -17.46 -3.34 7.14
CA GLN A 405 -18.12 -2.58 6.06
C GLN A 405 -17.49 -2.86 4.69
N LEU A 406 -16.29 -3.45 4.65
CA LEU A 406 -15.50 -3.63 3.45
C LEU A 406 -15.46 -5.11 3.01
N LYS A 407 -15.52 -5.36 1.72
CA LYS A 407 -15.30 -6.68 1.13
C LYS A 407 -13.83 -6.95 0.85
N GLY A 408 -13.02 -5.90 0.76
CA GLY A 408 -11.61 -6.01 0.49
C GLY A 408 -10.87 -4.70 0.68
N ILE A 409 -9.57 -4.78 0.54
CA ILE A 409 -8.67 -3.64 0.42
C ILE A 409 -7.72 -3.83 -0.75
N ALA A 410 -7.34 -2.72 -1.38
CA ALA A 410 -6.38 -2.66 -2.46
C ALA A 410 -5.26 -1.68 -2.12
N GLY A 411 -4.02 -2.03 -2.43
CA GLY A 411 -2.86 -1.18 -2.27
C GLY A 411 -2.24 -0.83 -3.61
N VAL A 412 -2.08 0.46 -3.93
CA VAL A 412 -1.28 0.88 -5.08
C VAL A 412 0.17 0.51 -4.79
N ALA A 413 0.72 -0.39 -5.57
CA ALA A 413 2.01 -1.00 -5.32
C ALA A 413 3.17 -0.05 -5.67
N ASN A 414 4.19 -0.01 -4.81
CA ASN A 414 5.48 0.58 -5.12
C ASN A 414 6.52 -0.55 -5.27
N THR A 415 6.41 -1.30 -6.36
CA THR A 415 7.35 -2.36 -6.69
C THR A 415 7.91 -2.14 -8.08
N GLY A 416 9.23 -2.16 -8.19
CA GLY A 416 9.94 -1.95 -9.43
C GLY A 416 11.12 -2.91 -9.58
N ASP A 417 11.97 -2.66 -10.57
CA ASP A 417 13.13 -3.49 -10.87
C ASP A 417 14.39 -3.13 -10.08
N ASP A 418 14.31 -2.18 -9.13
CA ASP A 418 15.36 -1.94 -8.15
C ASP A 418 15.70 -3.21 -7.35
N ALA A 419 16.95 -3.35 -6.91
CA ALA A 419 17.40 -4.49 -6.13
C ALA A 419 16.51 -4.70 -4.89
N ASN A 420 16.22 -3.63 -4.14
CA ASN A 420 15.37 -3.66 -2.94
C ASN A 420 13.85 -3.59 -3.22
N TRP A 421 13.40 -3.63 -4.48
CA TRP A 421 11.99 -3.60 -4.92
C TRP A 421 11.23 -2.28 -4.72
N CYS A 422 11.62 -1.44 -3.78
CA CYS A 422 10.78 -0.33 -3.30
C CYS A 422 11.47 1.04 -3.33
N GLY A 423 12.70 1.12 -3.85
CA GLY A 423 13.52 2.32 -3.88
C GLY A 423 14.16 2.61 -2.52
N HIS A 424 13.41 3.07 -1.53
CA HIS A 424 13.90 3.22 -0.17
C HIS A 424 13.87 1.87 0.57
N PRO A 425 14.95 1.47 1.31
CA PRO A 425 14.97 0.18 2.03
C PRO A 425 13.79 -0.02 2.99
N PHE A 426 13.40 1.03 3.71
CA PHE A 426 12.26 0.98 4.63
C PHE A 426 10.89 1.05 3.96
N SER A 427 10.81 1.36 2.65
CA SER A 427 9.53 1.29 1.93
C SER A 427 9.01 -0.13 1.77
N GLN A 428 9.87 -1.15 1.89
CA GLN A 428 9.44 -2.55 1.99
C GLN A 428 8.50 -2.78 3.19
N ALA A 429 8.74 -2.08 4.32
CA ALA A 429 7.87 -2.15 5.49
C ALA A 429 6.43 -1.74 5.19
N ASN A 430 6.21 -0.81 4.26
CA ASN A 430 4.88 -0.39 3.86
C ASN A 430 4.15 -1.50 3.08
N TRP A 431 4.84 -2.19 2.18
CA TRP A 431 4.28 -3.36 1.49
C TRP A 431 3.95 -4.49 2.48
N TYR A 432 4.89 -4.81 3.38
CA TYR A 432 4.68 -5.79 4.44
C TYR A 432 3.46 -5.44 5.31
N ALA A 433 3.40 -4.20 5.79
CA ALA A 433 2.34 -3.73 6.66
C ALA A 433 0.97 -3.71 5.98
N PHE A 434 0.91 -3.35 4.69
CA PHE A 434 -0.32 -3.44 3.93
C PHE A 434 -0.89 -4.86 3.94
N GLY A 435 -0.07 -5.87 3.64
CA GLY A 435 -0.52 -7.26 3.65
C GLY A 435 -0.95 -7.74 5.04
N ARG A 436 -0.19 -7.38 6.09
CA ARG A 436 -0.53 -7.74 7.47
C ARG A 436 -1.86 -7.13 7.93
N LEU A 437 -2.11 -5.86 7.61
CA LEU A 437 -3.40 -5.19 7.88
C LEU A 437 -4.52 -5.71 6.98
N ALA A 438 -4.20 -6.14 5.76
CA ALA A 438 -5.17 -6.81 4.88
C ALA A 438 -5.63 -8.16 5.43
N TRP A 439 -4.76 -8.86 6.13
CA TRP A 439 -5.10 -10.10 6.83
C TRP A 439 -5.84 -9.81 8.14
N ASN A 440 -5.25 -8.98 8.99
CA ASN A 440 -5.79 -8.66 10.31
C ASN A 440 -5.63 -7.16 10.65
N PRO A 441 -6.65 -6.33 10.42
CA PRO A 441 -6.61 -4.90 10.71
C PRO A 441 -6.56 -4.56 12.22
N SER A 442 -6.72 -5.55 13.11
CA SER A 442 -6.59 -5.33 14.56
C SER A 442 -5.14 -5.23 15.03
N LEU A 443 -4.18 -5.73 14.24
CA LEU A 443 -2.76 -5.64 14.56
C LEU A 443 -2.34 -4.17 14.78
N SER A 444 -1.43 -3.93 15.72
CA SER A 444 -0.86 -2.60 15.90
C SER A 444 0.20 -2.32 14.82
N ALA A 445 0.36 -1.04 14.46
CA ALA A 445 1.41 -0.63 13.52
C ALA A 445 2.80 -0.97 14.08
N GLU A 446 2.99 -0.85 15.39
CA GLU A 446 4.23 -1.15 16.09
C GLU A 446 4.57 -2.65 16.04
N ASP A 447 3.59 -3.54 16.29
CA ASP A 447 3.82 -4.98 16.18
C ASP A 447 4.24 -5.39 14.77
N ILE A 448 3.58 -4.82 13.74
CA ILE A 448 3.91 -5.08 12.34
C ILE A 448 5.32 -4.55 11.99
N ALA A 449 5.69 -3.36 12.47
CA ALA A 449 7.03 -2.82 12.27
C ALA A 449 8.10 -3.74 12.86
N ASN A 450 7.90 -4.20 14.11
CA ASN A 450 8.82 -5.11 14.77
C ASN A 450 8.86 -6.50 14.10
N GLU A 451 7.73 -7.03 13.58
CA GLU A 451 7.72 -8.26 12.79
C GLU A 451 8.62 -8.12 11.55
N TRP A 452 8.46 -7.01 10.81
CA TRP A 452 9.24 -6.74 9.60
C TRP A 452 10.74 -6.56 9.91
N LEU A 453 11.07 -5.75 10.91
CA LEU A 453 12.46 -5.50 11.31
C LEU A 453 13.20 -6.80 11.66
N ARG A 454 12.58 -7.67 12.45
CA ARG A 454 13.18 -8.95 12.85
C ARG A 454 13.42 -9.89 11.69
N GLN A 455 12.44 -10.01 10.78
CA GLN A 455 12.56 -10.90 9.62
C GLN A 455 13.54 -10.39 8.57
N THR A 456 13.70 -9.05 8.48
CA THR A 456 14.52 -8.44 7.42
C THR A 456 15.98 -8.29 7.82
N PHE A 457 16.25 -7.87 9.06
CA PHE A 457 17.62 -7.48 9.44
C PHE A 457 18.30 -8.51 10.36
N HIS A 458 17.56 -9.33 11.08
CA HIS A 458 18.09 -10.27 12.07
C HIS A 458 19.08 -9.62 13.05
N ALA A 459 18.88 -8.32 13.32
CA ALA A 459 19.71 -7.49 14.17
C ALA A 459 19.34 -7.66 15.66
N ASP A 460 20.06 -6.97 16.52
CA ASP A 460 19.79 -7.00 17.96
C ASP A 460 18.66 -6.03 18.38
N THR A 461 18.28 -6.11 19.66
CA THR A 461 17.17 -5.32 20.20
C THR A 461 17.41 -3.82 20.21
N ALA A 462 18.68 -3.36 20.22
CA ALA A 462 18.99 -1.92 20.19
C ALA A 462 18.64 -1.32 18.83
N PHE A 463 19.02 -2.03 17.75
CA PHE A 463 18.60 -1.66 16.39
C PHE A 463 17.09 -1.71 16.24
N GLU A 464 16.45 -2.85 16.62
CA GLU A 464 15.00 -3.03 16.46
C GLU A 464 14.23 -1.89 17.15
N HIS A 465 14.57 -1.56 18.41
CA HIS A 465 13.90 -0.50 19.15
C HIS A 465 14.08 0.87 18.47
N THR A 466 15.30 1.20 18.08
CA THR A 466 15.61 2.52 17.48
C THR A 466 14.94 2.67 16.11
N ALA A 467 15.03 1.66 15.26
CA ALA A 467 14.38 1.68 13.95
C ALA A 467 12.85 1.71 14.05
N CYS A 468 12.26 0.94 14.97
CA CYS A 468 10.83 0.96 15.23
C CYS A 468 10.36 2.34 15.72
N GLN A 469 11.09 3.00 16.61
CA GLN A 469 10.78 4.36 17.06
C GLN A 469 10.74 5.33 15.89
N ILE A 470 11.77 5.34 15.04
CA ILE A 470 11.83 6.18 13.83
C ILE A 470 10.62 5.89 12.92
N MET A 471 10.33 4.62 12.65
CA MET A 471 9.19 4.23 11.82
C MET A 471 7.87 4.76 12.37
N MET A 472 7.59 4.55 13.65
CA MET A 472 6.32 4.93 14.27
C MET A 472 6.07 6.44 14.25
N ASP A 473 7.11 7.25 14.40
CA ASP A 473 7.01 8.72 14.41
C ASP A 473 7.01 9.31 12.98
N SER A 474 7.50 8.58 11.99
CA SER A 474 7.85 9.12 10.67
C SER A 474 6.69 9.72 9.89
N ARG A 475 5.48 9.15 9.99
CA ARG A 475 4.29 9.70 9.31
C ARG A 475 3.86 11.04 9.91
N GLU A 476 3.80 11.16 11.24
CA GLU A 476 3.44 12.43 11.89
C GLU A 476 4.49 13.51 11.65
N THR A 477 5.75 13.12 11.60
CA THR A 477 6.87 13.98 11.23
C THR A 477 6.73 14.49 9.79
N CYS A 478 6.37 13.60 8.85
CA CYS A 478 6.10 13.98 7.46
C CYS A 478 4.95 15.00 7.38
N VAL A 479 3.84 14.79 8.09
CA VAL A 479 2.74 15.76 8.18
C VAL A 479 3.25 17.11 8.70
N ASN A 480 4.06 17.09 9.76
CA ASN A 480 4.53 18.32 10.39
C ASN A 480 5.43 19.16 9.47
N TYR A 481 6.39 18.57 8.74
CA TYR A 481 7.24 19.37 7.86
C TYR A 481 6.63 19.64 6.48
N MET A 482 5.59 18.93 6.06
CA MET A 482 4.93 19.18 4.77
C MET A 482 3.67 20.03 4.92
N MET A 483 2.66 19.51 5.60
CA MET A 483 1.30 20.08 5.62
C MET A 483 0.62 19.88 6.98
N PRO A 484 1.08 20.58 8.01
CA PRO A 484 0.50 20.48 9.36
C PRO A 484 -0.92 21.05 9.43
N LEU A 485 -1.65 20.69 10.48
CA LEU A 485 -2.94 21.25 10.89
C LEU A 485 -4.07 21.09 9.84
N GLY A 486 -3.95 20.13 8.94
CA GLY A 486 -4.94 19.92 7.88
C GLY A 486 -4.67 20.68 6.59
N LEU A 487 -3.53 21.36 6.45
CA LEU A 487 -3.05 21.81 5.16
C LEU A 487 -2.90 20.61 4.23
N HIS A 488 -3.15 20.81 2.94
CA HIS A 488 -3.11 19.74 1.95
C HIS A 488 -2.87 20.26 0.54
N HIS A 489 -2.35 19.40 -0.32
CA HIS A 489 -2.15 19.57 -1.75
C HIS A 489 -1.33 20.80 -2.17
N ILE A 490 -0.32 21.17 -1.39
CA ILE A 490 0.60 22.29 -1.66
C ILE A 490 1.93 21.81 -2.26
N PHE A 491 1.86 20.80 -3.11
CA PHE A 491 2.97 20.21 -3.84
C PHE A 491 3.23 20.91 -5.19
N LYS A 492 4.45 20.74 -5.69
CA LYS A 492 4.78 21.11 -7.07
C LYS A 492 3.89 20.38 -8.07
N PHE A 493 3.51 21.08 -9.14
CA PHE A 493 2.72 20.51 -10.21
C PHE A 493 3.34 19.23 -10.81
N ASP A 494 2.47 18.39 -11.34
CA ASP A 494 2.74 17.22 -12.19
C ASP A 494 3.37 16.01 -11.47
N HIS A 495 4.28 16.20 -10.51
CA HIS A 495 4.98 15.10 -9.87
C HIS A 495 4.89 15.04 -8.35
N HIS A 496 4.21 15.98 -7.70
CA HIS A 496 3.89 16.00 -6.27
C HIS A 496 5.09 15.84 -5.31
N PHE A 497 6.27 16.34 -5.70
CA PHE A 497 7.45 16.35 -4.86
C PHE A 497 7.93 17.78 -4.58
N GLY A 498 8.17 18.08 -3.31
CA GLY A 498 8.56 19.42 -2.87
C GLY A 498 7.39 20.41 -2.77
N PRO A 499 7.58 21.54 -2.04
CA PRO A 499 6.55 22.55 -1.80
C PRO A 499 6.40 23.52 -2.97
N GLU A 500 5.17 23.92 -3.26
CA GLU A 500 4.82 25.00 -4.19
C GLU A 500 3.54 25.72 -3.71
N PRO A 501 3.56 26.37 -2.52
CA PRO A 501 2.36 26.99 -1.96
C PRO A 501 1.80 28.12 -2.83
N ASP A 502 2.62 28.77 -3.66
CA ASP A 502 2.21 29.79 -4.63
C ASP A 502 1.78 29.20 -5.99
N GLY A 503 1.68 27.87 -6.08
CA GLY A 503 1.39 27.18 -7.33
C GLY A 503 0.05 27.58 -7.94
N PHE A 504 0.11 28.24 -9.11
CA PHE A 504 -1.03 28.63 -9.93
C PHE A 504 -0.65 28.58 -11.41
N LYS A 505 -1.50 27.95 -12.22
CA LYS A 505 -1.39 27.92 -13.67
C LYS A 505 -2.76 28.23 -14.29
N ALA A 506 -2.86 29.30 -15.05
CA ALA A 506 -4.13 29.78 -15.62
C ALA A 506 -4.76 28.78 -16.62
N GLU A 507 -3.94 27.93 -17.24
CA GLU A 507 -4.37 26.86 -18.15
C GLU A 507 -4.95 25.63 -17.47
N TYR A 508 -4.78 25.50 -16.14
CA TYR A 508 -5.30 24.37 -15.37
C TYR A 508 -6.59 24.74 -14.65
N PRO A 509 -7.47 23.77 -14.40
CA PRO A 509 -8.56 23.95 -13.47
C PRO A 509 -8.04 24.44 -12.12
N ILE A 510 -8.72 25.40 -11.51
CA ILE A 510 -8.26 26.01 -10.25
C ILE A 510 -8.09 24.97 -9.13
N GLU A 511 -8.92 23.92 -9.12
CA GLU A 511 -8.87 22.82 -8.20
C GLU A 511 -7.64 21.87 -8.40
N TRP A 512 -6.79 22.15 -9.36
CA TRP A 512 -5.49 21.50 -9.53
C TRP A 512 -4.34 22.34 -8.98
N CYS A 513 -4.64 23.60 -8.62
CA CYS A 513 -3.63 24.56 -8.16
C CYS A 513 -3.51 24.55 -6.63
N PRO A 514 -2.29 24.52 -6.06
CA PRO A 514 -2.05 24.61 -4.61
C PRO A 514 -2.79 25.75 -3.90
N VAL A 515 -2.85 26.94 -4.52
CA VAL A 515 -3.55 28.11 -3.96
C VAL A 515 -5.04 27.86 -3.68
N TYR A 516 -5.68 26.94 -4.39
CA TYR A 516 -7.07 26.56 -4.17
C TYR A 516 -7.29 25.89 -2.81
N TYR A 517 -6.31 25.16 -2.32
CA TYR A 517 -6.47 24.35 -1.12
C TYR A 517 -6.18 25.09 0.17
N HIS A 518 -5.11 25.90 0.21
CA HIS A 518 -4.77 26.62 1.43
C HIS A 518 -5.51 27.96 1.58
N ARG A 519 -5.93 28.61 0.48
CA ARG A 519 -6.71 29.87 0.46
C ARG A 519 -6.16 30.94 1.40
N ALA A 520 -4.83 31.02 1.57
CA ALA A 520 -4.22 32.00 2.45
C ALA A 520 -4.48 33.44 1.96
N ASP A 521 -4.98 34.29 2.84
CA ASP A 521 -5.22 35.70 2.64
C ASP A 521 -4.87 36.51 3.91
N SER A 522 -5.12 37.83 3.90
CA SER A 522 -4.86 38.70 5.06
C SER A 522 -5.67 38.34 6.30
N ASN A 523 -6.78 37.63 6.16
CA ASN A 523 -7.67 37.24 7.24
C ASN A 523 -7.26 35.89 7.87
N GLY A 524 -6.72 34.96 7.07
CA GLY A 524 -6.43 33.61 7.57
C GLY A 524 -5.92 32.66 6.51
N ILE A 525 -6.02 31.37 6.82
CA ILE A 525 -5.60 30.24 5.99
C ILE A 525 -6.53 29.05 6.21
N GLY A 526 -6.64 28.17 5.21
CA GLY A 526 -7.45 26.95 5.25
C GLY A 526 -8.71 27.06 4.39
N PHE A 527 -9.32 25.92 4.13
CA PHE A 527 -10.50 25.84 3.26
C PHE A 527 -11.77 25.77 4.12
N ASP A 528 -12.65 26.76 4.01
CA ASP A 528 -13.97 26.68 4.65
C ASP A 528 -14.85 25.65 3.93
N ARG A 529 -15.09 24.53 4.62
CA ARG A 529 -15.94 23.42 4.18
C ARG A 529 -17.16 23.23 5.06
N THR A 530 -17.46 24.20 5.92
CA THR A 530 -18.63 24.19 6.80
C THR A 530 -19.94 24.33 6.00
N VAL A 531 -21.03 23.93 6.63
CA VAL A 531 -22.36 24.02 6.01
C VAL A 531 -22.83 25.47 5.89
N ALA A 532 -22.52 26.31 6.88
CA ALA A 532 -23.06 27.66 6.97
C ALA A 532 -22.42 28.63 5.98
N THR A 533 -21.11 28.58 5.78
CA THR A 533 -20.35 29.60 5.04
C THR A 533 -19.44 29.01 3.97
N GLY A 534 -19.16 27.71 4.04
CA GLY A 534 -18.22 27.04 3.18
C GLY A 534 -18.85 26.20 2.06
N SER A 535 -18.10 25.20 1.58
CA SER A 535 -18.55 24.30 0.53
C SER A 535 -19.61 23.28 0.99
N GLY A 536 -19.85 23.14 2.30
CA GLY A 536 -20.79 22.19 2.89
C GLY A 536 -20.28 20.74 2.87
N ALA A 537 -18.99 20.50 2.68
CA ALA A 537 -18.44 19.14 2.62
C ALA A 537 -18.57 18.40 3.95
N THR A 538 -18.57 19.10 5.09
CA THR A 538 -18.78 18.51 6.42
C THR A 538 -20.09 17.75 6.52
N ALA A 539 -21.15 18.16 5.81
CA ALA A 539 -22.45 17.48 5.80
C ALA A 539 -22.43 16.08 5.15
N GLN A 540 -21.39 15.74 4.42
CA GLN A 540 -21.27 14.40 3.81
C GLN A 540 -20.81 13.31 4.79
N TYR A 541 -20.32 13.69 5.96
CA TYR A 541 -19.89 12.75 7.00
C TYR A 541 -21.08 12.29 7.85
N ARG A 542 -21.01 11.06 8.37
CA ARG A 542 -22.00 10.60 9.35
C ARG A 542 -21.85 11.31 10.70
N GLN A 543 -22.90 11.34 11.48
CA GLN A 543 -22.81 11.77 12.88
C GLN A 543 -22.00 10.76 13.71
N PRO A 544 -21.19 11.22 14.70
CA PRO A 544 -21.05 12.62 15.15
C PRO A 544 -20.03 13.45 14.37
N TYR A 545 -19.33 12.86 13.39
CA TYR A 545 -18.23 13.50 12.68
C TYR A 545 -18.64 14.76 11.91
N ALA A 546 -19.82 14.74 11.27
CA ALA A 546 -20.34 15.92 10.57
C ALA A 546 -20.39 17.15 11.49
N SER A 547 -21.03 17.02 12.66
CA SER A 547 -21.11 18.13 13.63
C SER A 547 -19.75 18.49 14.23
N MET A 548 -18.89 17.50 14.45
CA MET A 548 -17.54 17.70 14.98
C MET A 548 -16.66 18.50 14.03
N TYR A 549 -16.69 18.18 12.73
CA TYR A 549 -15.90 18.86 11.70
C TYR A 549 -16.49 20.23 11.32
N ASP A 550 -17.80 20.41 11.43
CA ASP A 550 -18.49 21.64 11.07
C ASP A 550 -18.26 22.78 12.08
N ASN A 551 -17.96 22.46 13.32
CA ASN A 551 -17.75 23.45 14.37
C ASN A 551 -16.24 23.55 14.70
N ILE A 552 -15.68 24.76 14.50
CA ILE A 552 -14.26 25.05 14.71
C ILE A 552 -13.75 24.67 16.12
N ASN A 553 -14.61 24.78 17.16
CA ASN A 553 -14.22 24.49 18.54
C ASN A 553 -14.14 22.97 18.85
N SER A 554 -14.86 22.14 18.09
CA SER A 554 -14.83 20.68 18.23
C SER A 554 -14.00 19.99 17.15
N CYS A 555 -13.64 20.70 16.08
CA CYS A 555 -12.80 20.14 15.02
C CYS A 555 -11.43 19.77 15.60
N PRO A 556 -10.94 18.52 15.36
CA PRO A 556 -9.59 18.15 15.73
C PRO A 556 -8.55 19.05 15.02
N GLU A 557 -7.54 19.51 15.76
CA GLU A 557 -6.55 20.46 15.22
C GLU A 557 -5.80 19.91 14.01
N GLU A 558 -5.63 18.59 13.91
CA GLU A 558 -5.02 17.90 12.77
C GLU A 558 -5.83 18.02 11.47
N TYR A 559 -7.12 18.38 11.54
CA TYR A 559 -7.99 18.63 10.38
C TYR A 559 -8.49 20.07 10.32
N LEU A 560 -7.99 20.98 11.16
CA LEU A 560 -8.54 22.32 11.33
C LEU A 560 -8.56 23.10 10.00
N LEU A 561 -7.43 23.17 9.29
CA LEU A 561 -7.30 23.90 8.02
C LEU A 561 -7.86 23.13 6.81
N TRP A 562 -8.21 21.87 7.02
CA TRP A 562 -8.96 21.09 6.03
C TRP A 562 -10.42 21.55 5.96
N PHE A 563 -11.03 21.82 7.13
CA PHE A 563 -12.46 22.12 7.21
C PHE A 563 -12.79 23.61 7.45
N HIS A 564 -11.83 24.40 7.92
CA HIS A 564 -12.07 25.80 8.28
C HIS A 564 -11.05 26.75 7.67
N HIS A 565 -11.51 27.94 7.28
CA HIS A 565 -10.64 29.10 7.03
C HIS A 565 -10.43 29.83 8.36
N VAL A 566 -9.20 29.84 8.88
CA VAL A 566 -8.92 30.20 10.27
C VAL A 566 -8.03 31.44 10.34
N ALA A 567 -8.42 32.40 11.17
CA ALA A 567 -7.68 33.65 11.34
C ALA A 567 -6.27 33.42 11.90
N TRP A 568 -5.29 34.18 11.44
CA TRP A 568 -3.88 34.05 11.85
C TRP A 568 -3.65 34.18 13.35
N ASN A 569 -4.51 34.97 14.05
CA ASN A 569 -4.45 35.16 15.51
C ASN A 569 -5.35 34.20 16.31
N TYR A 570 -6.02 33.24 15.67
CA TYR A 570 -6.83 32.24 16.34
C TYR A 570 -6.00 31.47 17.39
N ARG A 571 -6.55 31.32 18.60
CA ARG A 571 -5.87 30.64 19.71
C ARG A 571 -6.07 29.13 19.63
N MET A 572 -4.96 28.41 19.39
CA MET A 572 -4.90 26.96 19.41
C MET A 572 -4.94 26.41 20.84
N LYS A 573 -5.22 25.11 21.00
CA LYS A 573 -5.21 24.43 22.33
C LYS A 573 -3.88 24.56 23.05
N SER A 574 -2.79 24.69 22.33
CA SER A 574 -1.45 24.94 22.88
C SER A 574 -1.29 26.32 23.52
N GLY A 575 -2.26 27.23 23.33
CA GLY A 575 -2.17 28.66 23.69
C GLY A 575 -1.44 29.54 22.69
N ARG A 576 -0.79 28.97 21.67
CA ARG A 576 -0.18 29.74 20.55
C ARG A 576 -1.26 30.29 19.63
N THR A 577 -0.93 31.33 18.86
CA THR A 577 -1.76 31.70 17.70
C THR A 577 -1.58 30.67 16.59
N LEU A 578 -2.51 30.62 15.63
CA LEU A 578 -2.39 29.74 14.45
C LEU A 578 -1.04 29.93 13.74
N TRP A 579 -0.61 31.18 13.51
CA TRP A 579 0.70 31.45 12.91
C TRP A 579 1.86 30.88 13.72
N GLN A 580 1.83 31.09 15.04
CA GLN A 580 2.85 30.55 15.95
C GLN A 580 2.85 29.02 15.96
N GLU A 581 1.67 28.40 15.89
CA GLU A 581 1.54 26.94 15.86
C GLU A 581 2.04 26.37 14.53
N LEU A 582 1.76 27.04 13.40
CA LEU A 582 2.32 26.64 12.09
C LEU A 582 3.84 26.67 12.11
N CYS A 583 4.45 27.78 12.57
CA CYS A 583 5.90 27.88 12.72
C CYS A 583 6.45 26.74 13.61
N TYR A 584 5.79 26.47 14.75
CA TYR A 584 6.20 25.40 15.65
C TYR A 584 6.10 24.00 15.01
N LYS A 585 5.03 23.70 14.28
CA LYS A 585 4.82 22.41 13.66
C LYS A 585 5.86 22.13 12.55
N TYR A 586 6.13 23.10 11.69
CA TYR A 586 7.18 22.98 10.67
C TYR A 586 8.55 22.73 11.32
N HIS A 587 8.93 23.55 12.29
CA HIS A 587 10.18 23.38 13.04
C HIS A 587 10.29 22.03 13.75
N LYS A 588 9.20 21.59 14.38
CA LYS A 588 9.12 20.25 15.02
C LYS A 588 9.37 19.15 14.00
N GLY A 589 8.81 19.25 12.80
CA GLY A 589 9.01 18.27 11.73
C GLY A 589 10.48 18.20 11.28
N VAL A 590 11.11 19.34 11.04
CA VAL A 590 12.54 19.44 10.68
C VAL A 590 13.42 18.83 11.78
N THR A 591 13.22 19.25 13.01
CA THR A 591 13.98 18.75 14.16
C THR A 591 13.85 17.22 14.33
N ALA A 592 12.65 16.68 14.08
CA ALA A 592 12.44 15.23 14.16
C ALA A 592 13.25 14.46 13.12
N VAL A 593 13.32 14.96 11.87
CA VAL A 593 14.14 14.31 10.83
C VAL A 593 15.64 14.40 11.15
N ASP A 594 16.12 15.52 11.69
CA ASP A 594 17.50 15.65 12.16
C ASP A 594 17.81 14.63 13.26
N ASN A 595 16.86 14.40 14.17
CA ASN A 595 16.97 13.41 15.22
C ASN A 595 17.01 11.98 14.66
N TYR A 596 16.25 11.66 13.59
CA TYR A 596 16.31 10.35 12.93
C TYR A 596 17.71 10.10 12.37
N GLN A 597 18.29 11.09 11.73
CA GLN A 597 19.66 10.96 11.20
C GLN A 597 20.68 10.78 12.33
N ALA A 598 20.56 11.52 13.43
CA ALA A 598 21.43 11.37 14.59
C ALA A 598 21.32 9.98 15.22
N LEU A 599 20.10 9.46 15.40
CA LEU A 599 19.84 8.11 15.88
C LEU A 599 20.38 7.05 14.91
N TRP A 600 20.23 7.25 13.61
CA TRP A 600 20.73 6.33 12.59
C TRP A 600 22.24 6.22 12.59
N ARG A 601 22.94 7.34 12.87
CA ARG A 601 24.40 7.41 12.95
C ARG A 601 24.97 6.97 14.30
N SER A 602 24.14 6.74 15.30
CA SER A 602 24.57 6.31 16.64
C SER A 602 25.02 4.85 16.66
N ASP A 603 25.68 4.44 17.75
CA ASP A 603 26.10 3.06 18.02
C ASP A 603 24.91 2.08 18.20
N LYS A 604 23.70 2.61 18.32
CA LYS A 604 22.47 1.81 18.35
C LYS A 604 22.08 1.22 16.99
N VAL A 605 22.61 1.77 15.88
CA VAL A 605 22.28 1.37 14.50
C VAL A 605 23.55 1.06 13.70
N LYS A 606 24.53 1.94 13.73
CA LYS A 606 25.76 1.80 12.96
C LYS A 606 26.54 0.53 13.37
N GLY A 607 26.89 -0.28 12.36
CA GLY A 607 27.62 -1.55 12.56
C GLY A 607 26.73 -2.70 13.06
N ARG A 608 25.40 -2.56 13.09
CA ARG A 608 24.45 -3.61 13.48
C ARG A 608 23.67 -4.23 12.33
N ILE A 609 23.72 -3.59 11.17
CA ILE A 609 23.16 -4.06 9.92
C ILE A 609 24.21 -3.96 8.82
N ASP A 610 23.91 -4.48 7.65
CA ASP A 610 24.78 -4.41 6.48
C ASP A 610 25.22 -2.96 6.18
N ASP A 611 26.50 -2.74 5.87
CA ASP A 611 27.06 -1.41 5.69
C ASP A 611 26.51 -0.70 4.45
N GLU A 612 26.25 -1.41 3.35
CA GLU A 612 25.69 -0.81 2.13
C GLU A 612 24.27 -0.32 2.40
N LEU A 613 23.48 -1.13 3.09
CA LEU A 613 22.12 -0.78 3.49
C LEU A 613 22.10 0.40 4.48
N TRP A 614 23.05 0.41 5.43
CA TRP A 614 23.20 1.52 6.37
C TRP A 614 23.54 2.81 5.64
N GLN A 615 24.54 2.78 4.72
CA GLN A 615 24.97 3.95 3.94
C GLN A 615 23.86 4.47 3.02
N HIS A 616 23.14 3.57 2.34
CA HIS A 616 22.03 3.94 1.49
C HIS A 616 20.93 4.67 2.30
N THR A 617 20.53 4.13 3.43
CA THR A 617 19.53 4.75 4.30
C THR A 617 20.02 6.09 4.87
N ASP A 618 21.30 6.22 5.28
CA ASP A 618 21.88 7.47 5.76
C ASP A 618 21.86 8.58 4.70
N SER A 619 22.15 8.21 3.44
CA SER A 619 22.11 9.15 2.32
C SER A 619 20.69 9.68 2.07
N LEU A 620 19.68 8.80 2.16
CA LEU A 620 18.27 9.17 2.01
C LEU A 620 17.77 10.01 3.20
N LEU A 621 18.18 9.72 4.43
CA LEU A 621 17.88 10.56 5.59
C LEU A 621 18.54 11.96 5.45
N THR A 622 19.75 12.04 4.89
CA THR A 622 20.39 13.32 4.59
C THR A 622 19.56 14.15 3.60
N LEU A 623 19.05 13.51 2.56
CA LEU A 623 18.15 14.16 1.61
C LEU A 623 16.83 14.59 2.28
N GLN A 624 16.24 13.73 3.11
CA GLN A 624 15.01 14.04 3.84
C GLN A 624 15.18 15.24 4.79
N CYS A 625 16.34 15.39 5.45
CA CYS A 625 16.66 16.57 6.26
C CYS A 625 16.70 17.85 5.40
N GLN A 626 17.27 17.80 4.20
CA GLN A 626 17.31 18.92 3.27
C GLN A 626 15.92 19.30 2.79
N ASP A 627 15.15 18.30 2.38
CA ASP A 627 13.77 18.49 1.89
C ASP A 627 12.84 19.03 2.99
N ALA A 628 12.96 18.54 4.23
CA ALA A 628 12.16 19.05 5.34
C ALA A 628 12.42 20.54 5.61
N ARG A 629 13.69 20.99 5.56
CA ARG A 629 14.05 22.42 5.67
C ARG A 629 13.53 23.22 4.49
N GLN A 630 13.56 22.67 3.28
CA GLN A 630 12.99 23.33 2.10
C GLN A 630 11.48 23.53 2.25
N TRP A 631 10.76 22.52 2.77
CA TRP A 631 9.34 22.63 3.05
C TRP A 631 9.05 23.74 4.06
N GLU A 632 9.73 23.72 5.22
CA GLU A 632 9.59 24.76 6.26
C GLU A 632 9.85 26.15 5.69
N SER A 633 11.01 26.38 5.07
CA SER A 633 11.40 27.70 4.58
C SER A 633 10.47 28.21 3.48
N THR A 634 10.10 27.37 2.52
CA THR A 634 9.24 27.77 1.39
C THR A 634 7.83 28.10 1.88
N CYS A 635 7.23 27.23 2.67
CA CYS A 635 5.86 27.43 3.14
C CYS A 635 5.75 28.61 4.11
N LEU A 636 6.63 28.70 5.11
CA LEU A 636 6.59 29.82 6.07
C LEU A 636 6.90 31.16 5.42
N THR A 637 7.86 31.24 4.50
CA THR A 637 8.15 32.48 3.75
C THR A 637 6.95 32.92 2.90
N TYR A 638 6.25 31.97 2.28
CA TYR A 638 5.07 32.29 1.50
C TYR A 638 3.91 32.75 2.37
N PHE A 639 3.56 32.02 3.42
CA PHE A 639 2.43 32.35 4.29
C PHE A 639 2.68 33.57 5.15
N GLN A 640 3.94 33.90 5.48
CA GLN A 640 4.31 35.14 6.18
C GLN A 640 3.80 36.39 5.48
N LYS A 641 3.74 36.38 4.14
CA LYS A 641 3.23 37.55 3.34
C LYS A 641 1.80 37.90 3.73
N PHE A 642 1.00 36.93 4.13
CA PHE A 642 -0.40 37.09 4.53
C PHE A 642 -0.54 37.28 6.03
N ALA A 643 0.18 36.50 6.83
CA ALA A 643 0.13 36.59 8.28
C ALA A 643 0.69 37.91 8.83
N SER A 644 1.58 38.57 8.07
CA SER A 644 2.23 39.85 8.45
C SER A 644 2.89 39.81 9.84
N GLN A 645 3.44 38.65 10.22
CA GLN A 645 4.11 38.38 11.49
C GLN A 645 5.49 37.76 11.23
N PRO A 646 6.48 37.92 12.13
CA PRO A 646 7.80 37.30 11.93
C PRO A 646 7.69 35.77 12.02
N ILE A 647 8.51 35.07 11.26
CA ILE A 647 8.73 33.61 11.43
C ILE A 647 9.44 33.41 12.77
N LEU A 648 8.91 32.52 13.61
CA LEU A 648 9.48 32.25 14.92
C LEU A 648 10.53 31.15 14.81
N SER A 649 11.62 31.33 15.55
CA SER A 649 12.59 30.27 15.86
C SER A 649 12.25 29.63 17.20
N PHE A 650 12.52 28.34 17.31
CA PHE A 650 12.34 27.57 18.54
C PHE A 650 13.67 26.91 18.91
N ASP A 651 13.92 26.80 20.22
CA ASP A 651 15.10 26.07 20.69
C ASP A 651 14.96 24.58 20.32
N THR A 652 15.98 24.03 19.68
CA THR A 652 16.02 22.60 19.37
C THR A 652 16.36 21.85 20.64
N PRO A 653 15.50 20.94 21.16
CA PRO A 653 15.89 20.10 22.29
C PRO A 653 17.08 19.23 21.86
N THR A 654 18.23 19.43 22.49
CA THR A 654 19.37 18.52 22.34
C THR A 654 18.97 17.13 22.83
N ILE A 655 18.99 16.14 21.95
CA ILE A 655 18.84 14.76 22.39
C ILE A 655 20.07 14.40 23.22
N ASN A 656 19.82 14.12 24.50
CA ASN A 656 20.82 13.45 25.32
C ASN A 656 20.94 12.00 24.80
N THR A 657 21.99 11.74 24.01
CA THR A 657 22.32 10.40 23.49
C THR A 657 22.83 9.46 24.59
N SER A 658 23.03 9.98 25.81
CA SER A 658 23.38 9.20 27.00
C SER A 658 22.10 8.73 27.67
N ALA A 659 21.69 7.49 27.43
CA ALA A 659 20.72 6.82 28.29
C ALA A 659 21.35 6.53 29.65
N PRO A 660 20.60 6.60 30.77
CA PRO A 660 21.08 6.05 32.03
C PRO A 660 21.27 4.54 31.91
N GLN A 661 22.33 4.04 32.48
CA GLN A 661 22.74 2.62 32.57
C GLN A 661 21.65 1.74 33.20
#